data_443a6a75091440755e6acbd350d9885c
#
_entry.id   443a6a75091440755e6acbd350d9885c
#
_cell.length_a   1.000
_cell.length_b   1.000
_cell.length_c   1.000
_cell.angle_alpha   90.00
_cell.angle_beta   90.00
_cell.angle_gamma   90.00
#
_symmetry.space_group_name_H-M   'P 1'
#
loop_
_entity.id
_entity.type
_entity.pdbx_description
1 polymer ?
#
loop_
_entity_poly.entity_id
_entity_poly.type
_entity_poly.pdbx_seq_one_letter_code
_entity_poly.pdbx_strand_id
1 'polypeptide(L)'
;MELKKVFEPGKIGNLELKNRLVVSAMSSHMGNPDGTPNETVNAYLVAKVKGGWGLVFTEDLGITADAGSDPVVGSLWNDDQVPAWTETVRQVHAAGGLMGAQLYHAGRQRSLKAYDTYPVAPSALKEPAVPYVPRALTVEEIHELVAAFGAAAARAKKCGFDCVEIHGAHGYLINQFMSTFSNKRTDEYGGTLENRMRFALEVVDAVRAAVGPDYPVLFRFNTCDYVEGGIELPEAIVMAKMLEEAGVDALHCTQGMFASKQAIIAPGFIPVMHYAENAAAIKRSVKIPVLAVGRYNDIYMSEAMLRDEKADFIVMARASLADPELPNKAKAGKTEEIIHCIGCNQGCTGETAVGNRVNCIANPHTCRETEYDLSIVAEPKKVFVAGAGVAGLAAAYGAAERGHNVTVFEASDEIGGQWLSAMTPPGKSEYASLILNYRNQLKKYGAQIRLETPLTREIVEAEKPDAVILATGGTPMFLPIPGLDNREFVKTAIEVLRGRTLYGKRVVVAGGGMTGAETAVFLAVQGCDVTMIEMAPDIITDAVAQPRACLLEHIRKYNVKVHTHTKLTKVGEGTVYAEEYGEPITFKHIDMLVNAMGVRSYNPLQEQLAGLDCKVVVVGDASSTKNGYKNIREGFNAGNAI
;
A
#
# COMPACT_ATOMS: atom_id res chain seq x y z
N MET A 1 -25.51 9.19 4.95
CA MET A 1 -24.89 10.55 5.10
C MET A 1 -24.84 11.15 3.71
N GLU A 2 -25.27 12.39 3.55
CA GLU A 2 -25.14 13.11 2.28
C GLU A 2 -23.70 13.61 2.11
N LEU A 3 -23.14 13.47 0.91
CA LEU A 3 -21.80 13.95 0.57
C LEU A 3 -21.89 15.39 0.05
N LYS A 4 -21.54 16.36 0.90
CA LYS A 4 -21.58 17.80 0.57
C LYS A 4 -20.22 18.45 0.67
N LYS A 5 -19.58 18.34 1.85
CA LYS A 5 -18.34 19.04 2.18
C LYS A 5 -17.19 18.63 1.28
N VAL A 6 -17.09 17.35 0.92
CA VAL A 6 -16.04 16.85 0.03
C VAL A 6 -16.10 17.48 -1.36
N PHE A 7 -17.29 17.91 -1.82
CA PHE A 7 -17.52 18.52 -3.15
C PHE A 7 -17.65 20.04 -3.12
N GLU A 8 -17.61 20.67 -1.95
CA GLU A 8 -17.51 22.13 -1.86
C GLU A 8 -16.14 22.59 -2.38
N PRO A 9 -16.08 23.71 -3.15
CA PRO A 9 -14.80 24.33 -3.51
C PRO A 9 -13.97 24.66 -2.27
N GLY A 10 -12.66 24.70 -2.43
CA GLY A 10 -11.73 25.10 -1.39
C GLY A 10 -10.61 25.95 -1.95
N LYS A 11 -9.86 26.65 -1.08
CA LYS A 11 -8.81 27.58 -1.49
C LYS A 11 -7.53 27.34 -0.71
N ILE A 12 -6.39 27.34 -1.39
CA ILE A 12 -5.03 27.29 -0.83
C ILE A 12 -4.25 28.49 -1.39
N GLY A 13 -3.93 29.48 -0.56
CA GLY A 13 -3.43 30.74 -1.07
C GLY A 13 -4.38 31.32 -2.12
N ASN A 14 -3.90 31.54 -3.33
CA ASN A 14 -4.71 32.02 -4.47
C ASN A 14 -5.27 30.89 -5.36
N LEU A 15 -4.95 29.62 -5.06
CA LEU A 15 -5.38 28.45 -5.84
C LEU A 15 -6.78 28.00 -5.40
N GLU A 16 -7.73 28.00 -6.32
CA GLU A 16 -9.07 27.50 -6.10
C GLU A 16 -9.20 26.06 -6.58
N LEU A 17 -9.62 25.15 -5.69
CA LEU A 17 -9.86 23.75 -5.97
C LEU A 17 -11.37 23.49 -6.12
N LYS A 18 -11.77 22.73 -7.15
CA LYS A 18 -13.18 22.37 -7.43
C LYS A 18 -13.83 21.51 -6.35
N ASN A 19 -13.05 20.88 -5.49
CA ASN A 19 -13.49 20.06 -4.35
C ASN A 19 -12.34 19.93 -3.33
N ARG A 20 -12.59 19.22 -2.22
CA ARG A 20 -11.64 19.10 -1.09
C ARG A 20 -10.86 17.79 -1.08
N LEU A 21 -10.80 17.08 -2.22
CA LEU A 21 -10.12 15.80 -2.37
C LEU A 21 -8.82 15.97 -3.13
N VAL A 22 -7.72 15.55 -2.51
CA VAL A 22 -6.36 15.74 -3.02
C VAL A 22 -5.65 14.38 -3.16
N VAL A 23 -4.95 14.17 -4.26
CA VAL A 23 -4.05 13.03 -4.44
C VAL A 23 -2.67 13.37 -3.89
N SER A 24 -2.18 12.59 -2.93
CA SER A 24 -0.83 12.74 -2.36
C SER A 24 0.27 12.43 -3.37
N ALA A 25 1.42 13.06 -3.20
CA ALA A 25 2.66 12.59 -3.80
C ALA A 25 2.95 11.13 -3.38
N MET A 26 3.34 10.30 -4.35
CA MET A 26 3.69 8.89 -4.16
C MET A 26 4.77 8.49 -5.16
N SER A 27 5.92 8.03 -4.68
CA SER A 27 6.96 7.46 -5.54
C SER A 27 6.41 6.29 -6.31
N SER A 28 6.45 6.37 -7.63
CA SER A 28 5.75 5.44 -8.53
C SER A 28 6.66 4.40 -9.16
N HIS A 29 7.96 4.68 -9.25
CA HIS A 29 8.97 3.92 -10.00
C HIS A 29 8.57 3.71 -11.48
N MET A 30 7.93 4.71 -12.08
CA MET A 30 7.52 4.69 -13.50
C MET A 30 8.33 5.68 -14.35
N GLY A 31 9.00 6.66 -13.74
CA GLY A 31 9.77 7.69 -14.44
C GLY A 31 10.98 7.15 -15.17
N ASN A 32 11.64 8.03 -15.93
CA ASN A 32 12.91 7.74 -16.58
C ASN A 32 14.06 7.85 -15.58
N PRO A 33 15.21 7.19 -15.82
CA PRO A 33 16.38 7.26 -14.93
C PRO A 33 16.99 8.66 -14.76
N ASP A 34 16.70 9.59 -15.67
CA ASP A 34 17.11 11.00 -15.60
C ASP A 34 16.17 11.87 -14.75
N GLY A 35 15.16 11.27 -14.11
CA GLY A 35 14.16 11.93 -13.30
C GLY A 35 13.06 12.64 -14.10
N THR A 36 12.99 12.43 -15.43
CA THR A 36 11.90 12.95 -16.25
C THR A 36 10.68 12.03 -16.25
N PRO A 37 9.46 12.57 -16.35
CA PRO A 37 8.26 11.78 -16.55
C PRO A 37 8.22 11.20 -17.98
N ASN A 38 7.45 10.13 -18.15
CA ASN A 38 7.18 9.50 -19.43
C ASN A 38 5.68 9.33 -19.66
N GLU A 39 5.28 8.70 -20.77
CA GLU A 39 3.88 8.51 -21.13
C GLU A 39 3.08 7.74 -20.05
N THR A 40 3.69 6.76 -19.38
CA THR A 40 3.04 6.00 -18.30
C THR A 40 2.74 6.89 -17.10
N VAL A 41 3.69 7.76 -16.69
CA VAL A 41 3.48 8.75 -15.62
C VAL A 41 2.37 9.72 -16.02
N ASN A 42 2.37 10.20 -17.26
CA ASN A 42 1.37 11.14 -17.75
C ASN A 42 -0.03 10.50 -17.72
N ALA A 43 -0.19 9.30 -18.26
CA ALA A 43 -1.47 8.59 -18.27
C ALA A 43 -2.01 8.34 -16.85
N TYR A 44 -1.15 7.93 -15.93
CA TYR A 44 -1.48 7.72 -14.51
C TYR A 44 -2.00 9.01 -13.84
N LEU A 45 -1.36 10.15 -14.05
CA LEU A 45 -1.78 11.44 -13.48
C LEU A 45 -3.08 11.93 -14.13
N VAL A 46 -3.19 11.85 -15.46
CA VAL A 46 -4.39 12.22 -16.23
C VAL A 46 -5.59 11.38 -15.82
N ALA A 47 -5.41 10.08 -15.56
CA ALA A 47 -6.51 9.21 -15.11
C ALA A 47 -7.13 9.72 -13.80
N LYS A 48 -6.30 10.17 -12.84
CA LYS A 48 -6.79 10.76 -11.58
C LYS A 48 -7.54 12.07 -11.80
N VAL A 49 -7.02 12.94 -12.64
CA VAL A 49 -7.67 14.21 -12.99
C VAL A 49 -9.05 13.98 -13.61
N LYS A 50 -9.13 13.06 -14.59
CA LYS A 50 -10.40 12.63 -15.21
C LYS A 50 -11.35 11.99 -14.19
N GLY A 51 -10.79 11.33 -13.16
CA GLY A 51 -11.54 10.74 -12.04
C GLY A 51 -12.14 11.76 -11.08
N GLY A 52 -11.87 13.06 -11.25
CA GLY A 52 -12.57 14.14 -10.54
C GLY A 52 -11.83 14.71 -9.33
N TRP A 53 -10.58 14.37 -9.09
CA TRP A 53 -9.77 14.92 -7.98
C TRP A 53 -9.57 16.43 -8.14
N GLY A 54 -9.54 17.15 -7.00
CA GLY A 54 -9.38 18.60 -6.95
C GLY A 54 -7.96 19.08 -7.23
N LEU A 55 -6.97 18.36 -6.70
CA LEU A 55 -5.55 18.61 -6.90
C LEU A 55 -4.81 17.27 -6.95
N VAL A 56 -3.85 17.14 -7.84
CA VAL A 56 -3.00 15.94 -7.95
C VAL A 56 -1.54 16.34 -7.76
N PHE A 57 -0.85 15.74 -6.81
CA PHE A 57 0.59 15.88 -6.69
C PHE A 57 1.33 14.88 -7.56
N THR A 58 2.53 15.25 -7.99
CA THR A 58 3.51 14.35 -8.59
C THR A 58 3.92 13.24 -7.59
N GLU A 59 4.92 12.45 -7.93
CA GLU A 59 5.78 11.86 -6.91
C GLU A 59 6.68 12.94 -6.28
N ASP A 60 7.47 12.58 -5.27
CA ASP A 60 8.49 13.44 -4.68
C ASP A 60 9.59 13.74 -5.71
N LEU A 61 9.89 15.02 -5.96
CA LEU A 61 10.84 15.50 -6.95
C LEU A 61 12.17 15.90 -6.31
N GLY A 62 13.25 15.22 -6.70
CA GLY A 62 14.59 15.51 -6.23
C GLY A 62 15.09 16.91 -6.62
N ILE A 63 15.64 17.66 -5.64
CA ILE A 63 16.15 19.04 -5.83
C ILE A 63 17.63 19.11 -6.21
N THR A 64 18.37 18.00 -6.09
CA THR A 64 19.75 17.80 -6.55
C THR A 64 19.86 16.51 -7.33
N ALA A 65 20.91 16.31 -8.07
CA ALA A 65 21.14 15.11 -8.89
C ALA A 65 21.07 13.81 -8.09
N ASP A 66 21.37 13.87 -6.80
CA ASP A 66 21.42 12.74 -5.88
C ASP A 66 20.42 12.85 -4.72
N ALA A 67 19.40 13.70 -4.84
CA ALA A 67 18.38 13.90 -3.80
C ALA A 67 17.44 12.72 -3.64
N GLY A 68 17.22 11.91 -4.68
CA GLY A 68 16.25 10.83 -4.71
C GLY A 68 16.57 9.67 -3.76
N SER A 69 15.54 9.01 -3.26
CA SER A 69 15.69 7.73 -2.55
C SER A 69 16.07 6.59 -3.49
N ASP A 70 15.69 6.70 -4.76
CA ASP A 70 15.91 5.76 -5.85
C ASP A 70 16.16 6.53 -7.17
N PRO A 71 16.95 6.02 -8.14
CA PRO A 71 17.27 6.72 -9.40
C PRO A 71 16.08 7.00 -10.31
N VAL A 72 14.99 6.22 -10.19
CA VAL A 72 13.78 6.36 -11.04
C VAL A 72 12.72 7.28 -10.42
N VAL A 73 13.02 7.93 -9.31
CA VAL A 73 12.16 8.97 -8.72
C VAL A 73 12.31 10.26 -9.53
N GLY A 74 11.20 10.96 -9.76
CA GLY A 74 11.17 12.22 -10.48
C GLY A 74 12.10 13.28 -9.90
N SER A 75 12.51 14.24 -10.71
CA SER A 75 13.39 15.29 -10.24
C SER A 75 13.24 16.62 -11.03
N LEU A 76 13.66 17.72 -10.39
CA LEU A 76 13.71 19.07 -10.96
C LEU A 76 15.00 19.79 -10.59
N TRP A 77 16.13 19.05 -10.57
CA TRP A 77 17.41 19.60 -10.14
C TRP A 77 18.11 20.45 -11.22
N ASN A 78 17.76 20.30 -12.51
CA ASN A 78 18.30 21.12 -13.59
C ASN A 78 17.24 21.51 -14.63
N ASP A 79 17.60 22.33 -15.61
CA ASP A 79 16.70 22.84 -16.63
C ASP A 79 16.38 21.81 -17.73
N ASP A 80 17.16 20.74 -17.88
CA ASP A 80 16.92 19.68 -18.88
C ASP A 80 15.63 18.91 -18.60
N GLN A 81 15.16 18.91 -17.35
CA GLN A 81 13.92 18.24 -16.92
C GLN A 81 12.67 19.09 -17.17
N VAL A 82 12.84 20.42 -17.36
CA VAL A 82 11.72 21.36 -17.51
C VAL A 82 10.80 21.02 -18.69
N PRO A 83 11.30 20.69 -19.91
CA PRO A 83 10.43 20.42 -21.05
C PRO A 83 9.47 19.22 -20.80
N ALA A 84 9.98 18.13 -20.23
CA ALA A 84 9.18 16.93 -19.97
C ALA A 84 8.10 17.20 -18.91
N TRP A 85 8.46 17.85 -17.79
CA TRP A 85 7.47 18.24 -16.77
C TRP A 85 6.45 19.25 -17.27
N THR A 86 6.86 20.20 -18.16
CA THR A 86 5.94 21.15 -18.81
C THR A 86 4.88 20.40 -19.64
N GLU A 87 5.28 19.36 -20.38
CA GLU A 87 4.33 18.54 -21.15
C GLU A 87 3.37 17.76 -20.24
N THR A 88 3.87 17.19 -19.13
CA THR A 88 3.03 16.51 -18.13
C THR A 88 1.98 17.45 -17.56
N VAL A 89 2.38 18.66 -17.12
CA VAL A 89 1.46 19.67 -16.59
C VAL A 89 0.44 20.09 -17.65
N ARG A 90 0.87 20.30 -18.89
CA ARG A 90 -0.02 20.64 -20.02
C ARG A 90 -1.09 19.56 -20.23
N GLN A 91 -0.74 18.28 -20.15
CA GLN A 91 -1.70 17.17 -20.28
C GLN A 91 -2.70 17.12 -19.11
N VAL A 92 -2.23 17.37 -17.88
CA VAL A 92 -3.07 17.46 -16.69
C VAL A 92 -4.06 18.61 -16.79
N HIS A 93 -3.59 19.79 -17.19
CA HIS A 93 -4.45 20.98 -17.43
C HIS A 93 -5.45 20.74 -18.57
N ALA A 94 -5.03 20.11 -19.67
CA ALA A 94 -5.91 19.77 -20.77
C ALA A 94 -7.03 18.77 -20.35
N ALA A 95 -6.79 17.96 -19.32
CA ALA A 95 -7.79 17.09 -18.71
C ALA A 95 -8.69 17.79 -17.69
N GLY A 96 -8.49 19.11 -17.43
CA GLY A 96 -9.28 19.91 -16.47
C GLY A 96 -8.87 19.77 -15.01
N GLY A 97 -7.59 19.43 -14.75
CA GLY A 97 -7.03 19.28 -13.41
C GLY A 97 -6.04 20.35 -13.00
N LEU A 98 -5.66 20.33 -11.72
CA LEU A 98 -4.60 21.10 -11.12
C LEU A 98 -3.49 20.16 -10.64
N MET A 99 -2.23 20.61 -10.71
CA MET A 99 -1.06 19.80 -10.41
C MET A 99 -0.06 20.52 -9.50
N GLY A 100 0.32 19.87 -8.39
CA GLY A 100 1.36 20.32 -7.48
C GLY A 100 2.66 19.54 -7.64
N ALA A 101 3.81 20.21 -7.47
CA ALA A 101 5.12 19.60 -7.40
C ALA A 101 5.54 19.42 -5.92
N GLN A 102 5.89 18.20 -5.49
CA GLN A 102 6.48 17.99 -4.16
C GLN A 102 8.01 17.96 -4.25
N LEU A 103 8.68 18.89 -3.58
CA LEU A 103 10.15 19.05 -3.61
C LEU A 103 10.78 18.38 -2.39
N TYR A 104 11.81 17.53 -2.59
CA TYR A 104 12.43 16.81 -1.50
C TYR A 104 13.91 16.49 -1.69
N HIS A 105 14.52 16.05 -0.59
CA HIS A 105 15.84 15.43 -0.55
C HIS A 105 15.81 14.27 0.46
N ALA A 106 16.19 13.08 0.03
CA ALA A 106 16.07 11.86 0.85
C ALA A 106 16.99 11.87 2.09
N GLY A 107 18.08 12.64 2.05
CA GLY A 107 19.04 12.71 3.15
C GLY A 107 19.64 11.33 3.47
N ARG A 108 19.65 10.93 4.75
CA ARG A 108 20.17 9.63 5.20
C ARG A 108 19.34 8.43 4.76
N GLN A 109 18.15 8.63 4.18
CA GLN A 109 17.29 7.53 3.68
C GLN A 109 17.53 7.19 2.21
N ARG A 110 18.54 7.82 1.58
CA ARG A 110 18.94 7.54 0.20
C ARG A 110 19.63 6.19 0.08
N SER A 111 19.35 5.44 -0.98
CA SER A 111 20.06 4.18 -1.26
C SER A 111 21.48 4.42 -1.73
N LEU A 112 22.49 3.74 -1.15
CA LEU A 112 23.88 3.76 -1.64
C LEU A 112 24.03 3.15 -3.04
N LYS A 113 23.12 2.30 -3.46
CA LYS A 113 23.15 1.67 -4.79
C LYS A 113 22.64 2.58 -5.89
N ALA A 114 21.97 3.67 -5.52
CA ALA A 114 21.33 4.57 -6.45
C ALA A 114 22.27 5.63 -7.04
N TYR A 115 23.31 6.01 -6.28
CA TYR A 115 24.19 7.14 -6.63
C TYR A 115 25.61 6.91 -6.17
N ASP A 116 26.59 7.48 -6.87
CA ASP A 116 28.03 7.40 -6.55
C ASP A 116 28.44 8.29 -5.37
N THR A 117 27.56 9.20 -4.92
CA THR A 117 27.80 10.09 -3.78
C THR A 117 27.37 9.45 -2.46
N TYR A 118 27.96 9.87 -1.34
CA TYR A 118 27.63 9.33 -0.02
C TYR A 118 26.44 10.08 0.59
N PRO A 119 25.45 9.38 1.24
CA PRO A 119 24.30 10.01 1.85
C PRO A 119 24.67 11.05 2.91
N VAL A 120 23.92 12.13 2.96
CA VAL A 120 24.12 13.25 3.89
C VAL A 120 22.96 13.37 4.88
N ALA A 121 23.25 13.98 6.04
CA ALA A 121 22.25 14.22 7.10
C ALA A 121 22.70 15.40 7.97
N PRO A 122 21.84 15.93 8.88
CA PRO A 122 22.28 16.91 9.87
C PRO A 122 23.37 16.40 10.78
N SER A 123 23.36 15.09 11.11
CA SER A 123 24.34 14.43 11.97
C SER A 123 24.68 13.05 11.45
N ALA A 124 25.92 12.57 11.69
CA ALA A 124 26.39 11.25 11.29
C ALA A 124 25.76 10.13 12.14
N LEU A 125 24.43 10.00 12.07
CA LEU A 125 23.64 9.03 12.81
C LEU A 125 22.95 8.05 11.87
N LYS A 126 23.18 6.75 12.13
CA LYS A 126 22.56 5.67 11.36
C LYS A 126 21.04 5.71 11.47
N GLU A 127 20.34 5.66 10.33
CA GLU A 127 18.92 5.34 10.29
C GLU A 127 18.75 3.83 10.55
N PRO A 128 17.87 3.40 11.51
CA PRO A 128 17.71 1.98 11.82
C PRO A 128 17.33 1.09 10.63
N ALA A 129 16.65 1.66 9.63
CA ALA A 129 16.17 0.94 8.45
C ALA A 129 17.23 0.82 7.33
N VAL A 130 18.38 1.52 7.43
CA VAL A 130 19.44 1.47 6.42
C VAL A 130 20.77 0.95 7.01
N PRO A 131 21.66 0.31 6.19
CA PRO A 131 22.84 -0.39 6.72
C PRO A 131 24.06 0.50 6.94
N TYR A 132 24.02 1.80 6.68
CA TYR A 132 25.18 2.72 6.71
C TYR A 132 24.95 3.91 7.65
N VAL A 133 26.03 4.65 7.95
CA VAL A 133 26.02 5.90 8.69
C VAL A 133 26.21 7.04 7.69
N PRO A 134 25.32 8.03 7.58
CA PRO A 134 25.47 9.15 6.66
C PRO A 134 26.62 10.09 7.10
N ARG A 135 27.08 10.94 6.18
CA ARG A 135 27.99 12.05 6.49
C ARG A 135 27.17 13.25 7.01
N ALA A 136 27.69 13.93 8.04
CA ALA A 136 27.10 15.19 8.49
C ALA A 136 27.38 16.30 7.47
N LEU A 137 26.36 17.15 7.21
CA LEU A 137 26.47 18.36 6.37
C LEU A 137 27.29 19.44 7.08
N THR A 138 28.09 20.20 6.32
CA THR A 138 28.64 21.47 6.77
C THR A 138 27.57 22.58 6.66
N VAL A 139 27.83 23.76 7.23
CA VAL A 139 26.92 24.93 7.15
C VAL A 139 26.83 25.43 5.70
N GLU A 140 27.95 25.44 4.99
CA GLU A 140 28.02 25.84 3.59
C GLU A 140 27.16 24.93 2.71
N GLU A 141 27.24 23.59 2.91
CA GLU A 141 26.40 22.63 2.19
C GLU A 141 24.90 22.78 2.53
N ILE A 142 24.57 23.16 3.76
CA ILE A 142 23.18 23.48 4.14
C ILE A 142 22.67 24.67 3.32
N HIS A 143 23.45 25.76 3.19
CA HIS A 143 23.08 26.91 2.37
C HIS A 143 22.95 26.56 0.88
N GLU A 144 23.80 25.67 0.34
CA GLU A 144 23.69 25.17 -1.04
C GLU A 144 22.37 24.42 -1.24
N LEU A 145 21.97 23.59 -0.28
CA LEU A 145 20.71 22.85 -0.35
C LEU A 145 19.49 23.79 -0.22
N VAL A 146 19.55 24.83 0.63
CA VAL A 146 18.50 25.87 0.68
C VAL A 146 18.33 26.53 -0.69
N ALA A 147 19.44 26.92 -1.34
CA ALA A 147 19.39 27.48 -2.68
C ALA A 147 18.84 26.51 -3.72
N ALA A 148 19.17 25.19 -3.61
CA ALA A 148 18.67 24.16 -4.51
C ALA A 148 17.14 23.99 -4.41
N PHE A 149 16.55 24.06 -3.21
CA PHE A 149 15.08 24.08 -3.04
C PHE A 149 14.44 25.26 -3.75
N GLY A 150 15.00 26.48 -3.59
CA GLY A 150 14.52 27.67 -4.29
C GLY A 150 14.61 27.53 -5.81
N ALA A 151 15.71 27.01 -6.33
CA ALA A 151 15.91 26.79 -7.76
C ALA A 151 14.93 25.73 -8.32
N ALA A 152 14.69 24.64 -7.60
CA ALA A 152 13.72 23.62 -7.99
C ALA A 152 12.28 24.18 -7.99
N ALA A 153 11.92 25.03 -7.02
CA ALA A 153 10.63 25.70 -6.98
C ALA A 153 10.44 26.67 -8.17
N ALA A 154 11.48 27.42 -8.54
CA ALA A 154 11.46 28.28 -9.74
C ALA A 154 11.21 27.46 -11.01
N ARG A 155 11.85 26.27 -11.15
CA ARG A 155 11.64 25.34 -12.26
C ARG A 155 10.21 24.79 -12.25
N ALA A 156 9.67 24.40 -11.07
CA ALA A 156 8.29 23.94 -10.96
C ALA A 156 7.31 25.01 -11.46
N LYS A 157 7.49 26.28 -11.05
CA LYS A 157 6.70 27.41 -11.57
C LYS A 157 6.88 27.59 -13.08
N LYS A 158 8.10 27.47 -13.60
CA LYS A 158 8.42 27.55 -15.05
C LYS A 158 7.74 26.41 -15.85
N CYS A 159 7.62 25.22 -15.29
CA CYS A 159 6.89 24.09 -15.89
C CYS A 159 5.38 24.31 -15.92
N GLY A 160 4.84 25.29 -15.16
CA GLY A 160 3.41 25.56 -15.07
C GLY A 160 2.68 24.82 -13.96
N PHE A 161 3.38 24.21 -13.00
CA PHE A 161 2.72 23.65 -11.80
C PHE A 161 1.90 24.72 -11.08
N ASP A 162 0.75 24.34 -10.53
CA ASP A 162 -0.18 25.26 -9.86
C ASP A 162 0.26 25.61 -8.42
N CYS A 163 1.06 24.75 -7.80
CA CYS A 163 1.63 24.94 -6.47
C CYS A 163 2.89 24.10 -6.28
N VAL A 164 3.67 24.42 -5.24
CA VAL A 164 4.74 23.57 -4.73
C VAL A 164 4.45 23.13 -3.31
N GLU A 165 4.88 21.92 -2.96
CA GLU A 165 4.86 21.39 -1.60
C GLU A 165 6.28 21.07 -1.16
N ILE A 166 6.73 21.67 -0.05
CA ILE A 166 8.02 21.36 0.57
C ILE A 166 7.87 20.12 1.43
N HIS A 167 8.68 19.10 1.17
CA HIS A 167 8.59 17.83 1.89
C HIS A 167 9.45 17.83 3.17
N GLY A 168 8.86 18.25 4.28
CA GLY A 168 9.47 18.26 5.61
C GLY A 168 9.03 17.09 6.51
N ALA A 169 8.81 15.90 5.95
CA ALA A 169 8.25 14.76 6.67
C ALA A 169 9.00 13.44 6.40
N HIS A 170 8.51 12.34 6.99
CA HIS A 170 8.84 10.94 6.72
C HIS A 170 10.31 10.56 6.98
N GLY A 171 11.05 11.36 7.76
CA GLY A 171 12.47 11.13 8.02
C GLY A 171 13.37 11.53 6.85
N TYR A 172 12.86 12.31 5.85
CA TYR A 172 13.68 12.93 4.82
C TYR A 172 14.45 14.15 5.34
N LEU A 173 15.29 14.77 4.55
CA LEU A 173 16.32 15.68 5.03
C LEU A 173 15.78 16.81 5.91
N ILE A 174 14.72 17.50 5.52
CA ILE A 174 14.14 18.58 6.34
C ILE A 174 13.61 18.03 7.67
N ASN A 175 12.87 16.91 7.66
CA ASN A 175 12.42 16.26 8.89
C ASN A 175 13.60 15.80 9.77
N GLN A 176 14.73 15.39 9.15
CA GLN A 176 15.93 15.03 9.89
C GLN A 176 16.52 16.20 10.67
N PHE A 177 16.45 17.44 10.15
CA PHE A 177 16.84 18.63 10.89
C PHE A 177 15.87 18.96 12.02
N MET A 178 14.57 18.84 11.77
CA MET A 178 13.51 19.17 12.72
C MET A 178 13.48 18.23 13.94
N SER A 179 13.79 16.95 13.74
CA SER A 179 13.65 15.89 14.76
C SER A 179 14.91 15.70 15.60
N THR A 180 14.76 15.69 16.93
CA THR A 180 15.88 15.37 17.85
C THR A 180 16.34 13.91 17.73
N PHE A 181 15.55 13.02 17.14
CA PHE A 181 15.96 11.64 16.82
C PHE A 181 17.13 11.60 15.84
N SER A 182 17.21 12.53 14.90
CA SER A 182 18.20 12.56 13.81
C SER A 182 19.17 13.73 13.88
N ASN A 183 18.82 14.81 14.57
CA ASN A 183 19.63 16.02 14.68
C ASN A 183 20.28 16.13 16.07
N LYS A 184 21.61 15.96 16.12
CA LYS A 184 22.47 16.12 17.31
C LYS A 184 23.52 17.22 17.11
N ARG A 185 23.25 18.18 16.21
CA ARG A 185 24.13 19.33 15.99
C ARG A 185 24.17 20.25 17.20
N THR A 186 25.27 20.95 17.36
CA THR A 186 25.51 21.92 18.44
C THR A 186 25.74 23.33 17.94
N ASP A 187 25.61 23.54 16.63
CA ASP A 187 25.64 24.84 15.96
C ASP A 187 24.21 25.42 15.83
N GLU A 188 24.08 26.48 15.02
CA GLU A 188 22.81 27.18 14.78
C GLU A 188 21.70 26.36 14.11
N TYR A 189 21.98 25.14 13.65
CA TYR A 189 21.02 24.19 13.07
C TYR A 189 20.62 23.05 14.01
N GLY A 190 21.02 23.09 15.30
CA GLY A 190 20.73 22.04 16.26
C GLY A 190 20.46 22.52 17.68
N GLY A 191 20.06 21.61 18.57
CA GLY A 191 19.74 21.91 19.97
C GLY A 191 18.30 22.37 20.15
N THR A 192 18.05 23.69 20.28
CA THR A 192 16.70 24.23 20.51
C THR A 192 15.76 24.00 19.33
N LEU A 193 14.44 24.12 19.57
CA LEU A 193 13.46 23.98 18.50
C LEU A 193 13.68 25.01 17.39
N GLU A 194 13.96 26.26 17.73
CA GLU A 194 14.22 27.35 16.79
C GLU A 194 15.40 27.00 15.87
N ASN A 195 16.49 26.48 16.43
CA ASN A 195 17.65 26.07 15.65
C ASN A 195 17.34 24.87 14.75
N ARG A 196 16.60 23.89 15.25
CA ARG A 196 16.21 22.72 14.44
C ARG A 196 15.24 23.07 13.31
N MET A 197 14.41 24.09 13.51
CA MET A 197 13.51 24.63 12.48
C MET A 197 14.22 25.53 11.46
N ARG A 198 15.41 26.06 11.76
CA ARG A 198 16.13 27.03 10.92
C ARG A 198 16.24 26.58 9.46
N PHE A 199 16.71 25.36 9.20
CA PHE A 199 16.82 24.83 7.84
C PHE A 199 15.47 24.82 7.11
N ALA A 200 14.40 24.37 7.78
CA ALA A 200 13.06 24.34 7.21
C ALA A 200 12.54 25.74 6.86
N LEU A 201 12.78 26.73 7.74
CA LEU A 201 12.35 28.12 7.54
C LEU A 201 13.15 28.80 6.43
N GLU A 202 14.46 28.61 6.37
CA GLU A 202 15.32 29.11 5.27
C GLU A 202 14.91 28.52 3.92
N VAL A 203 14.50 27.23 3.88
CA VAL A 203 13.95 26.61 2.66
C VAL A 203 12.62 27.28 2.27
N VAL A 204 11.73 27.56 3.23
CA VAL A 204 10.47 28.29 2.96
C VAL A 204 10.77 29.66 2.38
N ASP A 205 11.70 30.42 2.98
CA ASP A 205 12.10 31.75 2.50
C ASP A 205 12.68 31.70 1.08
N ALA A 206 13.59 30.76 0.80
CA ALA A 206 14.19 30.58 -0.52
C ALA A 206 13.16 30.21 -1.59
N VAL A 207 12.24 29.30 -1.26
CA VAL A 207 11.13 28.91 -2.15
C VAL A 207 10.21 30.10 -2.39
N ARG A 208 9.79 30.82 -1.34
CA ARG A 208 8.93 31.99 -1.45
C ARG A 208 9.57 33.10 -2.28
N ALA A 209 10.87 33.37 -2.07
CA ALA A 209 11.63 34.32 -2.88
C ALA A 209 11.67 33.94 -4.37
N ALA A 210 11.79 32.66 -4.67
CA ALA A 210 11.87 32.14 -6.04
C ALA A 210 10.52 32.15 -6.77
N VAL A 211 9.41 31.88 -6.09
CA VAL A 211 8.09 31.80 -6.72
C VAL A 211 7.24 33.05 -6.57
N GLY A 212 7.59 33.95 -5.66
CA GLY A 212 6.87 35.20 -5.37
C GLY A 212 5.72 35.02 -4.39
N PRO A 213 5.07 36.13 -3.96
CA PRO A 213 4.12 36.14 -2.85
C PRO A 213 2.79 35.45 -3.15
N ASP A 214 2.36 35.43 -4.41
CA ASP A 214 1.04 34.95 -4.80
C ASP A 214 1.00 33.49 -5.21
N TYR A 215 2.17 32.83 -5.38
CA TYR A 215 2.24 31.45 -5.80
C TYR A 215 2.05 30.51 -4.60
N PRO A 216 1.12 29.52 -4.64
CA PRO A 216 0.82 28.70 -3.49
C PRO A 216 2.00 27.80 -3.08
N VAL A 217 2.40 27.88 -1.81
CA VAL A 217 3.46 27.09 -1.18
C VAL A 217 2.88 26.30 -0.01
N LEU A 218 2.87 24.98 -0.13
CA LEU A 218 2.46 24.07 0.93
C LEU A 218 3.69 23.52 1.66
N PHE A 219 3.48 23.09 2.89
CA PHE A 219 4.52 22.39 3.66
C PHE A 219 3.96 21.10 4.24
N ARG A 220 4.57 19.97 3.89
CA ARG A 220 4.23 18.66 4.44
C ARG A 220 5.16 18.33 5.60
N PHE A 221 4.61 18.00 6.78
CA PHE A 221 5.41 17.71 7.97
C PHE A 221 4.79 16.61 8.84
N ASN A 222 5.63 15.98 9.67
CA ASN A 222 5.18 14.98 10.62
C ASN A 222 4.52 15.63 11.83
N THR A 223 3.32 15.19 12.17
CA THR A 223 2.66 15.52 13.45
C THR A 223 3.15 14.63 14.59
N CYS A 224 3.74 13.47 14.25
CA CYS A 224 4.41 12.56 15.16
C CYS A 224 5.35 11.64 14.38
N ASP A 225 6.58 11.44 14.87
CA ASP A 225 7.56 10.54 14.24
C ASP A 225 7.35 9.08 14.63
N TYR A 226 6.64 8.81 15.73
CA TYR A 226 6.44 7.47 16.32
C TYR A 226 7.74 6.72 16.63
N VAL A 227 8.77 7.44 17.07
CA VAL A 227 10.03 6.92 17.59
C VAL A 227 10.41 7.69 18.86
N GLU A 228 11.11 7.04 19.78
CA GLU A 228 11.60 7.69 21.00
C GLU A 228 12.56 8.84 20.64
N GLY A 229 12.34 10.02 21.22
CA GLY A 229 13.10 11.23 20.91
C GLY A 229 12.81 11.82 19.53
N GLY A 230 11.74 11.41 18.86
CA GLY A 230 11.22 12.04 17.64
C GLY A 230 10.27 13.20 17.93
N ILE A 231 9.72 13.78 16.87
CA ILE A 231 8.69 14.82 16.95
C ILE A 231 7.43 14.21 17.57
N GLU A 232 6.83 14.92 18.52
CA GLU A 232 5.53 14.61 19.10
C GLU A 232 4.54 15.75 18.86
N LEU A 233 3.23 15.49 18.98
CA LEU A 233 2.17 16.43 18.65
C LEU A 233 2.30 17.81 19.34
N PRO A 234 2.67 17.95 20.63
CA PRO A 234 2.85 19.28 21.24
C PRO A 234 3.91 20.12 20.56
N GLU A 235 5.03 19.53 20.18
CA GLU A 235 6.11 20.20 19.44
C GLU A 235 5.68 20.49 17.99
N ALA A 236 4.99 19.56 17.32
CA ALA A 236 4.46 19.78 15.97
C ALA A 236 3.47 20.95 15.90
N ILE A 237 2.70 21.23 16.96
CA ILE A 237 1.82 22.41 17.05
C ILE A 237 2.64 23.70 17.04
N VAL A 238 3.78 23.75 17.73
CA VAL A 238 4.67 24.91 17.69
C VAL A 238 5.31 25.08 16.32
N MET A 239 5.79 23.99 15.73
CA MET A 239 6.34 23.96 14.37
C MET A 239 5.33 24.46 13.34
N ALA A 240 4.06 24.05 13.46
CA ALA A 240 2.99 24.50 12.55
C ALA A 240 2.79 26.03 12.58
N LYS A 241 2.85 26.64 13.76
CA LYS A 241 2.78 28.12 13.90
C LYS A 241 3.99 28.80 13.30
N MET A 242 5.19 28.29 13.52
CA MET A 242 6.41 28.83 12.92
C MET A 242 6.35 28.78 11.39
N LEU A 243 5.82 27.70 10.81
CA LEU A 243 5.63 27.56 9.36
C LEU A 243 4.55 28.53 8.83
N GLU A 244 3.44 28.72 9.55
CA GLU A 244 2.42 29.72 9.22
C GLU A 244 3.02 31.13 9.23
N GLU A 245 3.79 31.48 10.26
CA GLU A 245 4.48 32.78 10.38
C GLU A 245 5.52 32.98 9.27
N ALA A 246 6.17 31.93 8.80
CA ALA A 246 7.09 31.96 7.67
C ALA A 246 6.38 32.11 6.30
N GLY A 247 5.05 32.11 6.26
CA GLY A 247 4.26 32.42 5.07
C GLY A 247 4.00 31.24 4.13
N VAL A 248 3.88 30.01 4.64
CA VAL A 248 3.30 28.90 3.87
C VAL A 248 1.78 29.10 3.75
N ASP A 249 1.20 28.65 2.63
CA ASP A 249 -0.23 28.84 2.34
C ASP A 249 -1.11 27.70 2.87
N ALA A 250 -0.54 26.52 3.16
CA ALA A 250 -1.24 25.39 3.76
C ALA A 250 -0.28 24.39 4.40
N LEU A 251 -0.77 23.65 5.38
CA LEU A 251 -0.03 22.57 6.06
C LEU A 251 -0.60 21.21 5.69
N HIS A 252 0.26 20.29 5.21
CA HIS A 252 -0.10 18.92 4.94
C HIS A 252 0.39 18.03 6.10
N CYS A 253 -0.54 17.65 6.98
CA CYS A 253 -0.27 16.86 8.18
C CYS A 253 -0.10 15.37 7.83
N THR A 254 1.08 14.83 8.13
CA THR A 254 1.41 13.41 7.98
C THR A 254 2.13 12.89 9.24
N GLN A 255 2.70 11.67 9.19
CA GLN A 255 3.35 11.05 10.36
C GLN A 255 4.30 9.93 9.96
N GLY A 256 5.14 9.54 10.93
CA GLY A 256 6.03 8.40 10.81
C GLY A 256 7.26 8.65 9.94
N MET A 257 8.22 7.74 10.05
CA MET A 257 9.47 7.72 9.29
C MET A 257 9.90 6.28 9.02
N PHE A 258 11.00 6.04 8.33
CA PHE A 258 11.44 4.68 8.01
C PHE A 258 11.70 3.83 9.27
N ALA A 259 12.17 4.45 10.37
CA ALA A 259 12.33 3.77 11.66
C ALA A 259 11.00 3.31 12.29
N SER A 260 9.90 4.05 12.05
CA SER A 260 8.54 3.69 12.49
C SER A 260 7.71 3.09 11.35
N LYS A 261 8.20 2.05 10.72
CA LYS A 261 7.70 1.43 9.48
C LYS A 261 6.18 1.35 9.34
N GLN A 262 5.50 0.92 10.43
CA GLN A 262 4.04 0.77 10.44
C GLN A 262 3.28 2.10 10.47
N ALA A 263 3.91 3.20 10.88
CA ALA A 263 3.25 4.51 10.95
C ALA A 263 3.31 5.27 9.62
N ILE A 264 4.44 5.21 8.90
CA ILE A 264 4.67 5.99 7.67
C ILE A 264 3.70 5.61 6.54
N ILE A 265 3.49 4.31 6.30
CA ILE A 265 2.52 3.78 5.33
C ILE A 265 1.70 2.71 6.01
N ALA A 266 0.76 3.15 6.85
CA ALA A 266 0.01 2.30 7.77
C ALA A 266 -0.75 1.18 7.03
N PRO A 267 -0.50 -0.11 7.39
CA PRO A 267 -1.25 -1.26 6.85
C PRO A 267 -2.62 -1.39 7.52
N GLY A 268 -3.43 -2.37 7.09
CA GLY A 268 -4.74 -2.68 7.65
C GLY A 268 -4.77 -2.96 9.16
N PHE A 269 -3.63 -3.31 9.75
CA PHE A 269 -3.48 -3.46 11.21
C PHE A 269 -3.64 -2.15 11.99
N ILE A 270 -3.38 -1.00 11.36
CA ILE A 270 -3.60 0.32 11.94
C ILE A 270 -5.02 0.77 11.55
N PRO A 271 -5.85 1.19 12.50
CA PRO A 271 -7.22 1.62 12.21
C PRO A 271 -7.30 2.73 11.15
N VAL A 272 -8.39 2.78 10.40
CA VAL A 272 -8.70 3.90 9.53
C VAL A 272 -8.83 5.18 10.35
N MET A 273 -8.49 6.33 9.77
CA MET A 273 -8.52 7.65 10.44
C MET A 273 -7.67 7.72 11.72
N HIS A 274 -6.73 6.80 11.95
CA HIS A 274 -5.93 6.73 13.20
C HIS A 274 -5.24 8.05 13.56
N TYR A 275 -4.88 8.83 12.56
CA TYR A 275 -4.15 10.10 12.72
C TYR A 275 -5.04 11.35 12.62
N ALA A 276 -6.37 11.17 12.60
CA ALA A 276 -7.32 12.27 12.41
C ALA A 276 -7.22 13.34 13.50
N GLU A 277 -7.04 12.95 14.75
CA GLU A 277 -6.96 13.89 15.87
C GLU A 277 -5.69 14.74 15.86
N ASN A 278 -4.57 14.22 15.31
CA ASN A 278 -3.36 15.00 15.13
C ASN A 278 -3.60 16.15 14.13
N ALA A 279 -4.19 15.85 12.96
CA ALA A 279 -4.54 16.88 11.98
C ALA A 279 -5.54 17.89 12.56
N ALA A 280 -6.54 17.43 13.30
CA ALA A 280 -7.50 18.29 13.98
C ALA A 280 -6.85 19.22 15.02
N ALA A 281 -5.85 18.75 15.77
CA ALA A 281 -5.11 19.57 16.73
C ALA A 281 -4.29 20.67 16.01
N ILE A 282 -3.64 20.35 14.89
CA ILE A 282 -2.96 21.33 14.05
C ILE A 282 -3.98 22.35 13.49
N LYS A 283 -5.12 21.88 12.95
CA LYS A 283 -6.18 22.75 12.41
C LYS A 283 -6.66 23.78 13.43
N ARG A 284 -6.81 23.39 14.68
CA ARG A 284 -7.22 24.32 15.77
C ARG A 284 -6.13 25.31 16.17
N SER A 285 -4.86 25.09 15.77
CA SER A 285 -3.72 25.90 16.19
C SER A 285 -3.24 26.91 15.16
N VAL A 286 -3.68 26.81 13.89
CA VAL A 286 -3.32 27.68 12.77
C VAL A 286 -4.56 28.22 12.07
N LYS A 287 -4.38 29.28 11.25
CA LYS A 287 -5.45 29.93 10.46
C LYS A 287 -5.45 29.49 9.00
N ILE A 288 -4.30 29.04 8.50
CA ILE A 288 -4.15 28.54 7.13
C ILE A 288 -4.81 27.16 6.97
N PRO A 289 -5.17 26.77 5.75
CA PRO A 289 -5.75 25.46 5.47
C PRO A 289 -4.88 24.29 5.92
N VAL A 290 -5.53 23.25 6.44
CA VAL A 290 -4.89 21.99 6.84
C VAL A 290 -5.38 20.84 5.96
N LEU A 291 -4.43 20.15 5.34
CA LEU A 291 -4.64 18.93 4.57
C LEU A 291 -4.35 17.73 5.49
N ALA A 292 -5.28 16.79 5.62
CA ALA A 292 -5.13 15.58 6.44
C ALA A 292 -4.92 14.35 5.59
N VAL A 293 -3.84 13.58 5.88
CA VAL A 293 -3.56 12.27 5.26
C VAL A 293 -3.43 11.19 6.32
N GLY A 294 -3.86 9.98 5.99
CA GLY A 294 -3.66 8.80 6.85
C GLY A 294 -4.86 7.88 6.92
N ARG A 295 -4.90 6.86 6.05
CA ARG A 295 -5.91 5.81 6.07
C ARG A 295 -7.35 6.31 5.82
N TYR A 296 -7.51 7.37 5.02
CA TYR A 296 -8.80 7.75 4.45
C TYR A 296 -9.01 6.91 3.19
N ASN A 297 -9.78 5.84 3.29
CA ASN A 297 -10.06 4.92 2.18
C ASN A 297 -11.55 4.84 1.82
N ASP A 298 -12.36 5.63 2.49
CA ASP A 298 -13.79 5.76 2.26
C ASP A 298 -14.19 7.24 2.19
N ILE A 299 -15.07 7.59 1.25
CA ILE A 299 -15.50 8.98 1.01
C ILE A 299 -16.32 9.54 2.17
N TYR A 300 -17.07 8.69 2.88
CA TYR A 300 -17.88 9.11 4.03
C TYR A 300 -17.01 9.50 5.24
N MET A 301 -15.83 8.87 5.40
CA MET A 301 -14.83 9.30 6.39
C MET A 301 -14.32 10.70 6.08
N SER A 302 -14.06 10.98 4.79
CA SER A 302 -13.64 12.30 4.33
C SER A 302 -14.70 13.36 4.57
N GLU A 303 -15.96 13.07 4.27
CA GLU A 303 -17.08 13.94 4.55
C GLU A 303 -17.20 14.25 6.05
N ALA A 304 -17.06 13.22 6.91
CA ALA A 304 -17.12 13.40 8.36
C ALA A 304 -15.99 14.33 8.88
N MET A 305 -14.75 14.14 8.43
CA MET A 305 -13.62 14.98 8.81
C MET A 305 -13.84 16.46 8.47
N LEU A 306 -14.34 16.72 7.26
CA LEU A 306 -14.59 18.08 6.78
C LEU A 306 -15.81 18.73 7.48
N ARG A 307 -16.89 17.96 7.68
CA ARG A 307 -18.09 18.42 8.39
C ARG A 307 -17.78 18.77 9.86
N ASP A 308 -16.95 17.95 10.50
CA ASP A 308 -16.56 18.12 11.91
C ASP A 308 -15.38 19.13 12.05
N GLU A 309 -15.03 19.84 10.98
CA GLU A 309 -13.99 20.87 10.91
C GLU A 309 -12.62 20.41 11.42
N LYS A 310 -12.31 19.12 11.23
CA LYS A 310 -11.02 18.52 11.62
C LYS A 310 -9.91 18.72 10.58
N ALA A 311 -10.27 19.05 9.35
CA ALA A 311 -9.36 19.42 8.26
C ALA A 311 -10.10 20.29 7.23
N ASP A 312 -9.36 20.94 6.32
CA ASP A 312 -9.91 21.68 5.19
C ASP A 312 -9.92 20.87 3.91
N PHE A 313 -8.96 19.97 3.76
CA PHE A 313 -8.82 19.06 2.62
C PHE A 313 -8.45 17.65 3.10
N ILE A 314 -8.87 16.64 2.36
CA ILE A 314 -8.52 15.24 2.61
C ILE A 314 -7.61 14.73 1.51
N VAL A 315 -6.45 14.23 1.92
CA VAL A 315 -5.44 13.70 1.02
C VAL A 315 -5.49 12.18 1.00
N MET A 316 -5.68 11.63 -0.19
CA MET A 316 -5.79 10.20 -0.41
C MET A 316 -4.67 9.71 -1.34
N ALA A 317 -3.74 8.90 -0.80
CA ALA A 317 -2.71 8.25 -1.59
C ALA A 317 -3.25 6.92 -2.16
N ARG A 318 -3.23 5.86 -1.35
CA ARG A 318 -3.57 4.50 -1.80
C ARG A 318 -5.03 4.32 -2.22
N ALA A 319 -5.96 5.13 -1.71
CA ALA A 319 -7.34 5.12 -2.19
C ALA A 319 -7.41 5.56 -3.65
N SER A 320 -6.63 6.56 -4.07
CA SER A 320 -6.53 6.99 -5.47
C SER A 320 -5.77 6.00 -6.37
N LEU A 321 -4.96 5.09 -5.80
CA LEU A 321 -4.40 3.94 -6.52
C LEU A 321 -5.46 2.86 -6.74
N ALA A 322 -6.25 2.58 -5.71
CA ALA A 322 -7.31 1.58 -5.79
C ALA A 322 -8.42 2.03 -6.74
N ASP A 323 -8.81 3.31 -6.69
CA ASP A 323 -9.83 3.86 -7.57
C ASP A 323 -9.51 5.30 -8.00
N PRO A 324 -8.97 5.50 -9.20
CA PRO A 324 -8.75 6.85 -9.72
C PRO A 324 -10.05 7.62 -9.94
N GLU A 325 -11.21 6.96 -10.14
CA GLU A 325 -12.53 7.56 -10.35
C GLU A 325 -13.36 7.74 -9.09
N LEU A 326 -12.78 7.51 -7.91
CA LEU A 326 -13.48 7.60 -6.62
C LEU A 326 -14.34 8.89 -6.48
N PRO A 327 -13.83 10.11 -6.78
CA PRO A 327 -14.63 11.33 -6.65
C PRO A 327 -15.84 11.36 -7.59
N ASN A 328 -15.67 10.97 -8.85
CA ASN A 328 -16.77 10.95 -9.83
C ASN A 328 -17.86 9.94 -9.46
N LYS A 329 -17.46 8.71 -9.06
CA LYS A 329 -18.40 7.68 -8.60
C LYS A 329 -19.17 8.16 -7.37
N ALA A 330 -18.48 8.74 -6.39
CA ALA A 330 -19.10 9.29 -5.20
C ALA A 330 -20.09 10.43 -5.53
N LYS A 331 -19.70 11.36 -6.42
CA LYS A 331 -20.56 12.47 -6.86
C LYS A 331 -21.81 11.99 -7.61
N ALA A 332 -21.68 10.89 -8.36
CA ALA A 332 -22.79 10.25 -9.07
C ALA A 332 -23.69 9.39 -8.17
N GLY A 333 -23.40 9.27 -6.86
CA GLY A 333 -24.14 8.41 -5.92
C GLY A 333 -23.85 6.92 -6.08
N LYS A 334 -22.79 6.55 -6.83
CA LYS A 334 -22.39 5.15 -7.13
C LYS A 334 -21.28 4.67 -6.19
N THR A 335 -21.47 4.88 -4.88
CA THR A 335 -20.43 4.57 -3.88
C THR A 335 -20.14 3.07 -3.78
N GLU A 336 -21.07 2.21 -4.16
CA GLU A 336 -20.90 0.76 -4.22
C GLU A 336 -19.96 0.30 -5.38
N GLU A 337 -19.76 1.15 -6.40
CA GLU A 337 -18.81 0.89 -7.49
C GLU A 337 -17.36 1.29 -7.13
N ILE A 338 -17.14 1.98 -6.00
CA ILE A 338 -15.80 2.42 -5.58
C ILE A 338 -14.95 1.23 -5.16
N ILE A 339 -13.75 1.12 -5.74
CA ILE A 339 -12.75 0.13 -5.36
C ILE A 339 -11.95 0.63 -4.16
N HIS A 340 -12.17 0.03 -2.99
CA HIS A 340 -11.51 0.46 -1.76
C HIS A 340 -10.07 -0.07 -1.62
N CYS A 341 -9.17 0.78 -1.12
CA CYS A 341 -7.86 0.34 -0.65
C CYS A 341 -8.03 -0.52 0.61
N ILE A 342 -7.52 -1.75 0.58
CA ILE A 342 -7.61 -2.71 1.68
C ILE A 342 -6.43 -2.67 2.65
N GLY A 343 -5.53 -1.70 2.54
CA GLY A 343 -4.39 -1.55 3.45
C GLY A 343 -3.36 -2.70 3.42
N CYS A 344 -3.30 -3.50 2.35
CA CYS A 344 -2.45 -4.69 2.26
C CYS A 344 -0.96 -4.40 2.08
N ASN A 345 -0.59 -3.24 1.55
CA ASN A 345 0.76 -2.81 1.19
C ASN A 345 1.48 -3.71 0.15
N GLN A 346 0.84 -4.70 -0.47
CA GLN A 346 1.49 -5.66 -1.36
C GLN A 346 1.88 -5.06 -2.71
N GLY A 347 0.92 -4.54 -3.48
CA GLY A 347 1.15 -4.03 -4.83
C GLY A 347 1.79 -2.63 -4.87
N CYS A 348 1.63 -1.82 -3.82
CA CYS A 348 2.26 -0.51 -3.72
C CYS A 348 3.66 -0.62 -3.09
N THR A 349 3.78 -0.52 -1.76
CA THR A 349 5.09 -0.53 -1.08
C THR A 349 5.86 -1.85 -1.22
N GLY A 350 5.17 -2.97 -1.39
CA GLY A 350 5.84 -4.27 -1.59
C GLY A 350 6.56 -4.34 -2.92
N GLU A 351 5.98 -3.80 -3.99
CA GLU A 351 6.63 -3.77 -5.31
C GLU A 351 7.76 -2.72 -5.36
N THR A 352 7.54 -1.50 -4.83
CA THR A 352 8.61 -0.49 -4.84
C THR A 352 9.80 -0.87 -3.96
N ALA A 353 9.59 -1.62 -2.87
CA ALA A 353 10.67 -2.11 -2.02
C ALA A 353 11.64 -3.08 -2.76
N VAL A 354 11.21 -3.67 -3.87
CA VAL A 354 12.04 -4.54 -4.72
C VAL A 354 12.38 -3.90 -6.07
N GLY A 355 12.20 -2.58 -6.20
CA GLY A 355 12.54 -1.81 -7.39
C GLY A 355 11.52 -1.87 -8.54
N ASN A 356 10.36 -2.48 -8.32
CA ASN A 356 9.30 -2.52 -9.30
C ASN A 356 8.41 -1.26 -9.22
N ARG A 357 7.68 -0.97 -10.29
CA ARG A 357 6.67 0.11 -10.28
C ARG A 357 5.51 -0.21 -9.34
N VAL A 358 4.87 0.83 -8.84
CA VAL A 358 3.64 0.75 -8.05
C VAL A 358 2.54 -0.02 -8.80
N ASN A 359 1.79 -0.81 -8.05
CA ASN A 359 0.60 -1.51 -8.48
C ASN A 359 -0.45 -1.55 -7.35
N CYS A 360 -1.64 -2.07 -7.64
CA CYS A 360 -2.65 -2.31 -6.61
C CYS A 360 -3.21 -3.73 -6.70
N ILE A 361 -3.42 -4.38 -5.55
CA ILE A 361 -4.05 -5.70 -5.49
C ILE A 361 -5.54 -5.63 -5.85
N ALA A 362 -6.21 -4.52 -5.46
CA ALA A 362 -7.64 -4.35 -5.67
C ALA A 362 -7.98 -3.84 -7.08
N ASN A 363 -7.04 -3.12 -7.74
CA ASN A 363 -7.23 -2.57 -9.06
C ASN A 363 -6.07 -2.98 -9.99
N PRO A 364 -6.29 -3.93 -10.90
CA PRO A 364 -5.26 -4.39 -11.83
C PRO A 364 -4.80 -3.32 -12.85
N HIS A 365 -5.60 -2.27 -13.08
CA HIS A 365 -5.27 -1.19 -14.02
C HIS A 365 -4.25 -0.17 -13.46
N THR A 366 -4.08 -0.11 -12.14
CA THR A 366 -3.21 0.87 -11.48
C THR A 366 -1.81 0.89 -12.07
N CYS A 367 -1.36 2.07 -12.52
CA CYS A 367 -0.05 2.29 -13.16
C CYS A 367 0.16 1.47 -14.44
N ARG A 368 -0.93 1.09 -15.11
CA ARG A 368 -0.97 0.33 -16.37
C ARG A 368 -1.99 0.90 -17.36
N GLU A 369 -2.30 2.17 -17.23
CA GLU A 369 -3.33 2.89 -17.98
C GLU A 369 -3.07 2.85 -19.49
N THR A 370 -1.81 2.59 -19.92
CA THR A 370 -1.40 2.48 -21.33
C THR A 370 -1.19 1.03 -21.81
N GLU A 371 -1.34 0.02 -20.93
CA GLU A 371 -0.95 -1.36 -21.26
C GLU A 371 -2.11 -2.27 -21.60
N TYR A 372 -3.28 -2.05 -20.99
CA TYR A 372 -4.44 -2.90 -21.25
C TYR A 372 -5.29 -2.34 -22.39
N ASP A 373 -5.64 -3.23 -23.30
CA ASP A 373 -6.72 -2.95 -24.22
C ASP A 373 -8.05 -3.13 -23.47
N LEU A 374 -8.79 -2.04 -23.30
CA LEU A 374 -10.11 -2.01 -22.65
C LEU A 374 -11.24 -1.84 -23.66
N SER A 375 -10.95 -1.91 -24.96
CA SER A 375 -11.98 -1.88 -26.00
C SER A 375 -12.86 -3.13 -25.89
N ILE A 376 -14.16 -2.94 -26.12
CA ILE A 376 -15.09 -4.06 -26.21
C ILE A 376 -14.77 -4.87 -27.45
N VAL A 377 -14.63 -6.18 -27.31
CA VAL A 377 -14.34 -7.07 -28.44
C VAL A 377 -15.50 -7.11 -29.44
N ALA A 378 -15.17 -7.21 -30.72
CA ALA A 378 -16.17 -7.29 -31.78
C ALA A 378 -16.95 -8.64 -31.75
N GLU A 379 -16.27 -9.71 -31.33
CA GLU A 379 -16.83 -11.06 -31.25
C GLU A 379 -16.74 -11.58 -29.82
N PRO A 380 -17.79 -11.42 -29.01
CA PRO A 380 -17.84 -11.94 -27.65
C PRO A 380 -17.73 -13.46 -27.59
N LYS A 381 -16.77 -13.95 -26.82
CA LYS A 381 -16.60 -15.40 -26.55
C LYS A 381 -17.37 -15.82 -25.32
N LYS A 382 -17.76 -17.10 -25.29
CA LYS A 382 -18.27 -17.77 -24.09
C LYS A 382 -17.11 -18.27 -23.26
N VAL A 383 -16.93 -17.70 -22.05
CA VAL A 383 -15.78 -17.98 -21.18
C VAL A 383 -16.26 -18.60 -19.87
N PHE A 384 -15.73 -19.76 -19.53
CA PHE A 384 -15.96 -20.41 -18.24
C PHE A 384 -14.75 -20.22 -17.33
N VAL A 385 -15.02 -19.94 -16.05
CA VAL A 385 -13.99 -19.84 -15.00
C VAL A 385 -14.30 -20.87 -13.92
N ALA A 386 -13.38 -21.79 -13.68
CA ALA A 386 -13.50 -22.80 -12.64
C ALA A 386 -12.84 -22.31 -11.34
N GLY A 387 -13.64 -21.97 -10.35
CA GLY A 387 -13.25 -21.46 -9.04
C GLY A 387 -13.45 -19.94 -8.90
N ALA A 388 -14.19 -19.55 -7.86
CA ALA A 388 -14.43 -18.15 -7.49
C ALA A 388 -13.50 -17.64 -6.37
N GLY A 389 -12.26 -18.17 -6.30
CA GLY A 389 -11.17 -17.56 -5.55
C GLY A 389 -10.71 -16.25 -6.20
N VAL A 390 -9.80 -15.48 -5.55
CA VAL A 390 -9.39 -14.16 -6.06
C VAL A 390 -8.76 -14.19 -7.45
N ALA A 391 -8.08 -15.26 -7.83
CA ALA A 391 -7.53 -15.43 -9.18
C ALA A 391 -8.64 -15.61 -10.23
N GLY A 392 -9.64 -16.45 -9.92
CA GLY A 392 -10.78 -16.70 -10.82
C GLY A 392 -11.70 -15.48 -10.94
N LEU A 393 -11.97 -14.78 -9.84
CA LEU A 393 -12.75 -13.54 -9.84
C LEU A 393 -12.05 -12.45 -10.67
N ALA A 394 -10.72 -12.33 -10.56
CA ALA A 394 -9.93 -11.39 -11.36
C ALA A 394 -9.93 -11.78 -12.85
N ALA A 395 -9.84 -13.07 -13.17
CA ALA A 395 -9.90 -13.55 -14.53
C ALA A 395 -11.28 -13.31 -15.16
N ALA A 396 -12.34 -13.58 -14.40
CA ALA A 396 -13.71 -13.31 -14.82
C ALA A 396 -13.94 -11.80 -15.07
N TYR A 397 -13.37 -10.94 -14.19
CA TYR A 397 -13.45 -9.49 -14.34
C TYR A 397 -12.73 -9.05 -15.63
N GLY A 398 -11.48 -9.47 -15.84
CA GLY A 398 -10.72 -9.09 -17.04
C GLY A 398 -11.39 -9.50 -18.35
N ALA A 399 -12.01 -10.69 -18.40
CA ALA A 399 -12.75 -11.14 -19.58
C ALA A 399 -14.10 -10.40 -19.75
N ALA A 400 -14.85 -10.20 -18.66
CA ALA A 400 -16.17 -9.55 -18.72
C ALA A 400 -16.05 -8.05 -19.08
N GLU A 401 -15.00 -7.37 -18.60
CA GLU A 401 -14.73 -5.97 -18.93
C GLU A 401 -14.47 -5.76 -20.43
N ARG A 402 -13.90 -6.78 -21.12
CA ARG A 402 -13.70 -6.81 -22.56
C ARG A 402 -14.98 -7.15 -23.34
N GLY A 403 -16.09 -7.44 -22.66
CA GLY A 403 -17.38 -7.75 -23.29
C GLY A 403 -17.62 -9.24 -23.58
N HIS A 404 -16.80 -10.15 -23.04
CA HIS A 404 -17.03 -11.59 -23.17
C HIS A 404 -18.21 -12.07 -22.28
N ASN A 405 -18.87 -13.17 -22.70
CA ASN A 405 -19.94 -13.83 -21.95
C ASN A 405 -19.33 -14.76 -20.90
N VAL A 406 -19.21 -14.30 -19.66
CA VAL A 406 -18.47 -15.00 -18.60
C VAL A 406 -19.41 -15.72 -17.63
N THR A 407 -19.12 -16.99 -17.32
CA THR A 407 -19.74 -17.75 -16.23
C THR A 407 -18.65 -18.29 -15.30
N VAL A 408 -18.74 -17.93 -14.03
CA VAL A 408 -17.89 -18.45 -12.96
C VAL A 408 -18.59 -19.64 -12.28
N PHE A 409 -17.90 -20.76 -12.17
CA PHE A 409 -18.38 -21.96 -11.48
C PHE A 409 -17.63 -22.11 -10.16
N GLU A 410 -18.36 -22.21 -9.06
CA GLU A 410 -17.81 -22.36 -7.73
C GLU A 410 -18.43 -23.60 -7.04
N ALA A 411 -17.56 -24.43 -6.47
CA ALA A 411 -18.00 -25.66 -5.81
C ALA A 411 -18.65 -25.41 -4.43
N SER A 412 -18.29 -24.30 -3.78
CA SER A 412 -18.85 -23.90 -2.49
C SER A 412 -20.08 -23.00 -2.63
N ASP A 413 -20.70 -22.69 -1.50
CA ASP A 413 -21.86 -21.80 -1.37
C ASP A 413 -21.49 -20.30 -1.34
N GLU A 414 -20.18 -19.96 -1.43
CA GLU A 414 -19.70 -18.58 -1.35
C GLU A 414 -18.47 -18.31 -2.24
N ILE A 415 -18.32 -17.06 -2.68
CA ILE A 415 -17.14 -16.59 -3.46
C ILE A 415 -16.02 -16.14 -2.53
N GLY A 416 -14.77 -16.21 -2.99
CA GLY A 416 -13.57 -15.70 -2.30
C GLY A 416 -12.49 -16.75 -2.04
N GLY A 417 -12.85 -18.04 -2.00
CA GLY A 417 -11.90 -19.15 -1.81
C GLY A 417 -11.03 -18.95 -0.55
N GLN A 418 -9.71 -19.11 -0.68
CA GLN A 418 -8.77 -18.95 0.45
C GLN A 418 -8.69 -17.49 0.97
N TRP A 419 -9.13 -16.50 0.21
CA TRP A 419 -9.17 -15.09 0.68
C TRP A 419 -10.08 -14.90 1.88
N LEU A 420 -11.13 -15.73 2.00
CA LEU A 420 -12.03 -15.76 3.15
C LEU A 420 -11.29 -16.11 4.45
N SER A 421 -10.27 -16.96 4.39
CA SER A 421 -9.38 -17.21 5.53
C SER A 421 -8.41 -16.04 5.77
N ALA A 422 -7.91 -15.42 4.69
CA ALA A 422 -6.97 -14.32 4.79
C ALA A 422 -7.57 -13.03 5.39
N MET A 423 -8.88 -12.84 5.34
CA MET A 423 -9.57 -11.68 5.92
C MET A 423 -9.98 -11.86 7.39
N THR A 424 -9.84 -13.08 7.96
CA THR A 424 -10.28 -13.42 9.31
C THR A 424 -9.34 -12.94 10.43
N PRO A 425 -7.99 -12.97 10.28
CA PRO A 425 -7.08 -12.53 11.34
C PRO A 425 -7.29 -11.07 11.75
N PRO A 426 -6.97 -10.69 13.00
CA PRO A 426 -7.06 -9.32 13.47
C PRO A 426 -6.33 -8.34 12.57
N GLY A 427 -6.94 -7.16 12.31
CA GLY A 427 -6.39 -6.13 11.45
C GLY A 427 -6.61 -6.33 9.94
N LYS A 428 -7.39 -7.34 9.52
CA LYS A 428 -7.64 -7.65 8.11
C LYS A 428 -9.12 -7.57 7.69
N SER A 429 -9.99 -6.98 8.48
CA SER A 429 -11.42 -6.85 8.15
C SER A 429 -11.67 -6.12 6.81
N GLU A 430 -10.82 -5.16 6.45
CA GLU A 430 -10.92 -4.44 5.17
C GLU A 430 -10.67 -5.34 3.94
N TYR A 431 -10.06 -6.51 4.11
CA TYR A 431 -9.84 -7.47 3.02
C TYR A 431 -11.16 -8.01 2.45
N ALA A 432 -12.25 -7.96 3.21
CA ALA A 432 -13.59 -8.33 2.74
C ALA A 432 -14.07 -7.45 1.57
N SER A 433 -13.67 -6.17 1.53
CA SER A 433 -14.05 -5.26 0.44
C SER A 433 -13.50 -5.69 -0.92
N LEU A 434 -12.40 -6.46 -0.99
CA LEU A 434 -11.92 -7.00 -2.25
C LEU A 434 -12.93 -7.96 -2.90
N ILE A 435 -13.56 -8.82 -2.12
CA ILE A 435 -14.58 -9.76 -2.61
C ILE A 435 -15.85 -9.00 -3.03
N LEU A 436 -16.25 -7.98 -2.25
CA LEU A 436 -17.36 -7.11 -2.59
C LEU A 436 -17.09 -6.35 -3.90
N ASN A 437 -15.88 -5.83 -4.08
CA ASN A 437 -15.47 -5.17 -5.32
C ASN A 437 -15.62 -6.10 -6.52
N TYR A 438 -15.07 -7.32 -6.48
CA TYR A 438 -15.21 -8.26 -7.58
C TYR A 438 -16.67 -8.61 -7.86
N ARG A 439 -17.46 -8.87 -6.83
CA ARG A 439 -18.90 -9.14 -7.00
C ARG A 439 -19.61 -7.98 -7.72
N ASN A 440 -19.31 -6.74 -7.35
CA ASN A 440 -19.93 -5.56 -7.94
C ASN A 440 -19.43 -5.35 -9.39
N GLN A 441 -18.14 -5.53 -9.66
CA GLN A 441 -17.60 -5.44 -11.03
C GLN A 441 -18.18 -6.54 -11.94
N LEU A 442 -18.22 -7.78 -11.50
CA LEU A 442 -18.81 -8.87 -12.27
C LEU A 442 -20.29 -8.63 -12.57
N LYS A 443 -21.05 -8.13 -11.59
CA LYS A 443 -22.45 -7.72 -11.79
C LYS A 443 -22.56 -6.59 -12.82
N LYS A 444 -21.69 -5.57 -12.73
CA LYS A 444 -21.67 -4.42 -13.65
C LYS A 444 -21.46 -4.87 -15.10
N TYR A 445 -20.58 -5.83 -15.35
CA TYR A 445 -20.27 -6.36 -16.67
C TYR A 445 -21.10 -7.60 -17.08
N GLY A 446 -22.12 -7.96 -16.29
CA GLY A 446 -23.09 -9.02 -16.66
C GLY A 446 -22.56 -10.45 -16.54
N ALA A 447 -21.44 -10.67 -15.84
CA ALA A 447 -20.92 -12.01 -15.60
C ALA A 447 -21.82 -12.79 -14.64
N GLN A 448 -22.00 -14.08 -14.90
CA GLN A 448 -22.81 -14.98 -14.05
C GLN A 448 -21.90 -15.72 -13.05
N ILE A 449 -22.43 -16.01 -11.87
CA ILE A 449 -21.76 -16.84 -10.86
C ILE A 449 -22.72 -17.98 -10.50
N ARG A 450 -22.26 -19.23 -10.66
CA ARG A 450 -22.97 -20.46 -10.30
C ARG A 450 -22.29 -21.06 -9.07
N LEU A 451 -22.88 -20.89 -7.91
CA LEU A 451 -22.44 -21.48 -6.65
C LEU A 451 -22.91 -22.94 -6.55
N GLU A 452 -22.30 -23.70 -5.63
CA GLU A 452 -22.58 -25.13 -5.42
C GLU A 452 -22.55 -25.95 -6.73
N THR A 453 -21.78 -25.46 -7.72
CA THR A 453 -21.73 -26.01 -9.07
C THR A 453 -20.27 -26.13 -9.52
N PRO A 454 -19.56 -27.20 -9.15
CA PRO A 454 -18.21 -27.43 -9.66
C PRO A 454 -18.23 -27.61 -11.19
N LEU A 455 -17.31 -26.94 -11.88
CA LEU A 455 -17.16 -27.14 -13.31
C LEU A 455 -16.65 -28.57 -13.57
N THR A 456 -17.34 -29.29 -14.45
CA THR A 456 -16.96 -30.67 -14.86
C THR A 456 -16.77 -30.74 -16.36
N ARG A 457 -16.16 -31.84 -16.84
CA ARG A 457 -16.00 -32.13 -18.27
C ARG A 457 -17.35 -32.15 -18.97
N GLU A 458 -18.36 -32.77 -18.38
CA GLU A 458 -19.71 -32.91 -18.95
C GLU A 458 -20.38 -31.56 -19.18
N ILE A 459 -20.19 -30.59 -18.25
CA ILE A 459 -20.69 -29.23 -18.41
C ILE A 459 -19.98 -28.54 -19.60
N VAL A 460 -18.67 -28.69 -19.71
CA VAL A 460 -17.88 -28.09 -20.81
C VAL A 460 -18.31 -28.69 -22.16
N GLU A 461 -18.48 -30.03 -22.25
CA GLU A 461 -18.95 -30.70 -23.47
C GLU A 461 -20.38 -30.30 -23.88
N ALA A 462 -21.28 -30.17 -22.89
CA ALA A 462 -22.67 -29.79 -23.13
C ALA A 462 -22.82 -28.31 -23.52
N GLU A 463 -22.11 -27.40 -22.81
CA GLU A 463 -22.28 -25.98 -22.98
C GLU A 463 -21.29 -25.34 -23.98
N LYS A 464 -20.22 -26.04 -24.37
CA LYS A 464 -19.25 -25.68 -25.41
C LYS A 464 -18.73 -24.24 -25.30
N PRO A 465 -17.97 -23.90 -24.23
CA PRO A 465 -17.34 -22.58 -24.14
C PRO A 465 -16.17 -22.48 -25.13
N ASP A 466 -15.87 -21.27 -25.57
CA ASP A 466 -14.69 -20.95 -26.40
C ASP A 466 -13.40 -21.03 -25.57
N ALA A 467 -13.49 -20.69 -24.28
CA ALA A 467 -12.36 -20.73 -23.36
C ALA A 467 -12.77 -21.18 -21.94
N VAL A 468 -11.86 -21.89 -21.27
CA VAL A 468 -11.97 -22.29 -19.87
C VAL A 468 -10.73 -21.79 -19.11
N ILE A 469 -10.96 -21.02 -18.03
CA ILE A 469 -9.90 -20.57 -17.13
C ILE A 469 -10.00 -21.38 -15.84
N LEU A 470 -8.95 -22.16 -15.54
CA LEU A 470 -8.86 -23.00 -14.36
C LEU A 470 -8.19 -22.25 -13.22
N ALA A 471 -8.97 -21.88 -12.20
CA ALA A 471 -8.55 -21.17 -11.00
C ALA A 471 -8.95 -21.95 -9.73
N THR A 472 -8.79 -23.27 -9.76
CA THR A 472 -9.23 -24.21 -8.72
C THR A 472 -8.42 -24.14 -7.43
N GLY A 473 -7.37 -23.30 -7.40
CA GLY A 473 -6.62 -22.96 -6.19
C GLY A 473 -5.62 -24.04 -5.77
N GLY A 474 -5.41 -24.14 -4.45
CA GLY A 474 -4.50 -25.09 -3.85
C GLY A 474 -5.09 -25.74 -2.60
N THR A 475 -4.49 -26.84 -2.19
CA THR A 475 -4.86 -27.59 -0.98
C THR A 475 -3.73 -27.56 0.05
N PRO A 476 -4.03 -27.56 1.36
CA PRO A 476 -3.02 -27.66 2.41
C PRO A 476 -2.09 -28.85 2.20
N MET A 477 -0.80 -28.64 2.38
CA MET A 477 0.21 -29.67 2.21
C MET A 477 0.35 -30.50 3.50
N PHE A 478 0.26 -31.82 3.36
CA PHE A 478 0.58 -32.74 4.43
C PHE A 478 1.89 -33.45 4.10
N LEU A 479 2.93 -33.08 4.85
CA LEU A 479 4.25 -33.70 4.72
C LEU A 479 4.23 -35.12 5.28
N PRO A 480 5.13 -36.03 4.88
CA PRO A 480 5.21 -37.39 5.38
C PRO A 480 5.82 -37.43 6.79
N ILE A 481 5.19 -36.76 7.74
CA ILE A 481 5.56 -36.73 9.15
C ILE A 481 4.64 -37.68 9.90
N PRO A 482 5.17 -38.64 10.66
CA PRO A 482 4.35 -39.61 11.40
C PRO A 482 3.29 -38.92 12.28
N GLY A 483 2.02 -39.29 12.10
CA GLY A 483 0.88 -38.78 12.84
C GLY A 483 0.34 -37.42 12.38
N LEU A 484 0.93 -36.77 11.36
CA LEU A 484 0.42 -35.52 10.81
C LEU A 484 -0.94 -35.69 10.09
N ASP A 485 -1.27 -36.91 9.70
CA ASP A 485 -2.54 -37.31 9.09
C ASP A 485 -3.69 -37.56 10.09
N ASN A 486 -3.43 -37.48 11.40
CA ASN A 486 -4.46 -37.57 12.43
C ASN A 486 -5.38 -36.34 12.43
N ARG A 487 -6.48 -36.42 11.66
CA ARG A 487 -7.42 -35.31 11.46
C ARG A 487 -8.26 -34.94 12.69
N GLU A 488 -8.25 -35.76 13.75
CA GLU A 488 -8.88 -35.38 15.02
C GLU A 488 -8.04 -34.38 15.78
N PHE A 489 -6.72 -34.55 15.80
CA PHE A 489 -5.77 -33.70 16.51
C PHE A 489 -5.13 -32.59 15.63
N VAL A 490 -4.92 -32.88 14.34
CA VAL A 490 -4.30 -31.98 13.36
C VAL A 490 -5.36 -31.26 12.54
N LYS A 491 -5.38 -29.93 12.62
CA LYS A 491 -6.22 -29.05 11.80
C LYS A 491 -5.37 -28.19 10.89
N THR A 492 -5.91 -27.78 9.76
CA THR A 492 -5.24 -26.82 8.89
C THR A 492 -5.51 -25.38 9.35
N ALA A 493 -4.63 -24.46 9.02
CA ALA A 493 -4.85 -23.03 9.27
C ALA A 493 -6.17 -22.53 8.64
N ILE A 494 -6.53 -23.06 7.46
CA ILE A 494 -7.79 -22.73 6.78
C ILE A 494 -9.00 -23.17 7.60
N GLU A 495 -9.01 -24.39 8.14
CA GLU A 495 -10.13 -24.88 8.97
C GLU A 495 -10.31 -24.04 10.23
N VAL A 496 -9.20 -23.64 10.86
CA VAL A 496 -9.22 -22.79 12.05
C VAL A 496 -9.77 -21.39 11.71
N LEU A 497 -9.22 -20.74 10.71
CA LEU A 497 -9.61 -19.37 10.32
C LEU A 497 -11.03 -19.30 9.73
N ARG A 498 -11.54 -20.41 9.17
CA ARG A 498 -12.92 -20.50 8.66
C ARG A 498 -13.94 -20.89 9.74
N GLY A 499 -13.51 -21.07 10.98
CA GLY A 499 -14.38 -21.53 12.06
C GLY A 499 -14.97 -22.93 11.84
N ARG A 500 -14.29 -23.76 11.01
CA ARG A 500 -14.75 -25.13 10.68
C ARG A 500 -14.26 -26.16 11.69
N THR A 501 -13.65 -25.74 12.77
CA THR A 501 -13.19 -26.62 13.85
C THR A 501 -13.25 -25.89 15.19
N LEU A 502 -13.51 -26.66 16.24
CA LEU A 502 -13.29 -26.22 17.60
C LEU A 502 -11.79 -26.30 17.91
N TYR A 503 -11.28 -25.40 18.70
CA TYR A 503 -9.90 -25.40 19.15
C TYR A 503 -9.83 -25.50 20.67
N GLY A 504 -8.81 -26.22 21.16
CA GLY A 504 -8.54 -26.34 22.59
C GLY A 504 -7.78 -25.14 23.13
N LYS A 505 -7.38 -25.23 24.39
CA LYS A 505 -6.71 -24.15 25.10
C LYS A 505 -5.21 -24.03 24.76
N ARG A 506 -4.53 -25.19 24.56
CA ARG A 506 -3.09 -25.26 24.25
C ARG A 506 -2.88 -25.73 22.82
N VAL A 507 -2.33 -24.84 21.98
CA VAL A 507 -2.21 -25.07 20.54
C VAL A 507 -0.77 -24.92 20.09
N VAL A 508 -0.30 -25.86 19.27
CA VAL A 508 0.94 -25.68 18.52
C VAL A 508 0.60 -25.34 17.07
N VAL A 509 1.22 -24.29 16.53
CA VAL A 509 1.14 -23.93 15.10
C VAL A 509 2.46 -24.29 14.44
N ALA A 510 2.44 -25.22 13.48
CA ALA A 510 3.60 -25.62 12.70
C ALA A 510 3.66 -24.86 11.38
N GLY A 511 4.70 -24.03 11.24
CA GLY A 511 4.93 -23.10 10.15
C GLY A 511 4.81 -21.64 10.59
N GLY A 512 5.89 -20.87 10.45
CA GLY A 512 6.03 -19.47 10.88
C GLY A 512 5.94 -18.46 9.74
N GLY A 513 5.47 -18.85 8.54
CA GLY A 513 5.11 -17.92 7.48
C GLY A 513 3.92 -17.03 7.85
N MET A 514 3.51 -16.12 6.95
CA MET A 514 2.45 -15.15 7.24
C MET A 514 1.15 -15.82 7.71
N THR A 515 0.70 -16.89 7.03
CA THR A 515 -0.54 -17.61 7.39
C THR A 515 -0.45 -18.25 8.77
N GLY A 516 0.69 -18.87 9.12
CA GLY A 516 0.88 -19.50 10.42
C GLY A 516 0.91 -18.48 11.55
N ALA A 517 1.65 -17.39 11.38
CA ALA A 517 1.74 -16.30 12.34
C ALA A 517 0.38 -15.61 12.56
N GLU A 518 -0.38 -15.37 11.50
CA GLU A 518 -1.74 -14.81 11.58
C GLU A 518 -2.71 -15.75 12.30
N THR A 519 -2.62 -17.05 12.03
CA THR A 519 -3.43 -18.07 12.73
C THR A 519 -3.05 -18.15 14.22
N ALA A 520 -1.75 -18.06 14.52
CA ALA A 520 -1.28 -18.05 15.91
C ALA A 520 -1.80 -16.84 16.68
N VAL A 521 -1.73 -15.63 16.10
CA VAL A 521 -2.29 -14.41 16.69
C VAL A 521 -3.81 -14.51 16.83
N PHE A 522 -4.51 -15.01 15.81
CA PHE A 522 -5.96 -15.22 15.86
C PHE A 522 -6.36 -16.10 17.06
N LEU A 523 -5.71 -17.24 17.24
CA LEU A 523 -5.96 -18.15 18.36
C LEU A 523 -5.60 -17.52 19.71
N ALA A 524 -4.48 -16.79 19.80
CA ALA A 524 -4.07 -16.13 21.02
C ALA A 524 -5.06 -15.04 21.46
N VAL A 525 -5.63 -14.28 20.51
CA VAL A 525 -6.71 -13.30 20.77
C VAL A 525 -7.97 -13.99 21.30
N GLN A 526 -8.24 -15.24 20.90
CA GLN A 526 -9.35 -16.03 21.42
C GLN A 526 -9.05 -16.66 22.79
N GLY A 527 -7.86 -16.40 23.37
CA GLY A 527 -7.48 -16.86 24.70
C GLY A 527 -6.75 -18.21 24.75
N CYS A 528 -6.29 -18.72 23.60
CA CYS A 528 -5.46 -19.91 23.57
C CYS A 528 -4.01 -19.61 24.03
N ASP A 529 -3.36 -20.59 24.67
CA ASP A 529 -1.91 -20.61 24.90
C ASP A 529 -1.26 -21.18 23.63
N VAL A 530 -0.63 -20.32 22.83
CA VAL A 530 -0.13 -20.66 21.51
C VAL A 530 1.38 -20.74 21.48
N THR A 531 1.88 -21.86 20.96
CA THR A 531 3.30 -22.04 20.61
C THR A 531 3.42 -22.20 19.10
N MET A 532 4.22 -21.37 18.45
CA MET A 532 4.53 -21.45 17.02
C MET A 532 5.93 -22.03 16.83
N ILE A 533 6.06 -23.04 15.97
CA ILE A 533 7.34 -23.65 15.60
C ILE A 533 7.65 -23.37 14.13
N GLU A 534 8.89 -22.99 13.84
CA GLU A 534 9.38 -22.67 12.50
C GLU A 534 10.79 -23.26 12.28
N MET A 535 10.98 -23.98 11.18
CA MET A 535 12.28 -24.58 10.87
C MET A 535 13.32 -23.57 10.39
N ALA A 536 12.89 -22.44 9.84
CA ALA A 536 13.76 -21.35 9.40
C ALA A 536 14.28 -20.51 10.60
N PRO A 537 15.36 -19.73 10.42
CA PRO A 537 15.90 -18.88 11.47
C PRO A 537 15.04 -17.67 11.84
N ASP A 538 14.06 -17.33 11.02
CA ASP A 538 13.18 -16.17 11.23
C ASP A 538 11.76 -16.47 10.73
N ILE A 539 10.77 -15.70 11.22
CA ILE A 539 9.35 -15.86 10.91
C ILE A 539 8.84 -14.73 10.02
N ILE A 540 7.75 -14.98 9.30
CA ILE A 540 7.03 -13.97 8.49
C ILE A 540 7.96 -13.32 7.45
N THR A 541 8.90 -14.06 6.91
CA THR A 541 9.88 -13.57 5.92
C THR A 541 9.25 -13.34 4.53
N ASP A 542 8.06 -13.85 4.32
CA ASP A 542 7.23 -13.76 3.11
C ASP A 542 6.32 -12.52 3.08
N ALA A 543 6.31 -11.71 4.14
CA ALA A 543 5.46 -10.52 4.26
C ALA A 543 6.20 -9.22 3.90
N VAL A 544 5.42 -8.23 3.42
CA VAL A 544 5.88 -6.85 3.26
C VAL A 544 6.25 -6.24 4.62
N ALA A 545 7.22 -5.34 4.65
CA ALA A 545 7.85 -4.84 5.89
C ALA A 545 6.86 -4.23 6.90
N GLN A 546 5.87 -3.44 6.44
CA GLN A 546 4.90 -2.78 7.31
C GLN A 546 3.92 -3.78 7.97
N PRO A 547 3.21 -4.66 7.23
CA PRO A 547 2.41 -5.72 7.83
C PRO A 547 3.24 -6.65 8.73
N ARG A 548 4.49 -6.99 8.33
CA ARG A 548 5.38 -7.82 9.16
C ARG A 548 5.65 -7.18 10.51
N ALA A 549 5.97 -5.88 10.54
CA ALA A 549 6.24 -5.15 11.80
C ALA A 549 5.03 -5.21 12.74
N CYS A 550 3.81 -4.97 12.24
CA CYS A 550 2.58 -5.07 13.02
C CYS A 550 2.33 -6.49 13.55
N LEU A 551 2.53 -7.50 12.70
CA LEU A 551 2.27 -8.88 13.09
C LEU A 551 3.28 -9.37 14.15
N LEU A 552 4.56 -8.98 14.04
CA LEU A 552 5.57 -9.23 15.08
C LEU A 552 5.22 -8.54 16.42
N GLU A 553 4.65 -7.34 16.36
CA GLU A 553 4.15 -6.63 17.54
C GLU A 553 2.96 -7.39 18.17
N HIS A 554 2.02 -7.87 17.37
CA HIS A 554 0.89 -8.67 17.85
C HIS A 554 1.34 -10.00 18.47
N ILE A 555 2.33 -10.69 17.88
CA ILE A 555 2.93 -11.90 18.46
C ILE A 555 3.44 -11.63 19.88
N ARG A 556 4.18 -10.53 20.07
CA ARG A 556 4.65 -10.11 21.42
C ARG A 556 3.50 -9.72 22.34
N LYS A 557 2.56 -8.89 21.85
CA LYS A 557 1.42 -8.39 22.63
C LYS A 557 0.53 -9.50 23.17
N TYR A 558 0.30 -10.53 22.37
CA TYR A 558 -0.57 -11.64 22.74
C TYR A 558 0.20 -12.87 23.26
N ASN A 559 1.50 -12.70 23.60
CA ASN A 559 2.35 -13.72 24.21
C ASN A 559 2.42 -15.04 23.43
N VAL A 560 2.41 -15.00 22.09
CA VAL A 560 2.67 -16.18 21.27
C VAL A 560 4.13 -16.60 21.46
N LYS A 561 4.35 -17.83 21.92
CA LYS A 561 5.68 -18.41 22.08
C LYS A 561 6.21 -18.82 20.71
N VAL A 562 7.41 -18.42 20.37
CA VAL A 562 8.01 -18.69 19.05
C VAL A 562 9.30 -19.48 19.21
N HIS A 563 9.38 -20.62 18.54
CA HIS A 563 10.55 -21.47 18.43
C HIS A 563 11.00 -21.50 16.97
N THR A 564 12.08 -20.80 16.66
CA THR A 564 12.75 -20.86 15.34
C THR A 564 13.77 -22.00 15.31
N HIS A 565 14.32 -22.33 14.13
CA HIS A 565 15.20 -23.51 13.95
C HIS A 565 14.59 -24.79 14.51
N THR A 566 13.23 -24.88 14.50
CA THR A 566 12.47 -25.96 15.11
C THR A 566 11.65 -26.72 14.08
N LYS A 567 12.12 -27.93 13.76
CA LYS A 567 11.52 -28.81 12.75
C LYS A 567 10.57 -29.82 13.40
N LEU A 568 9.32 -29.84 12.96
CA LEU A 568 8.35 -30.87 13.34
C LEU A 568 8.82 -32.27 12.88
N THR A 569 8.90 -33.24 13.77
CA THR A 569 9.39 -34.60 13.47
C THR A 569 8.33 -35.67 13.62
N LYS A 570 7.39 -35.52 14.55
CA LYS A 570 6.32 -36.52 14.82
C LYS A 570 5.15 -35.84 15.54
N VAL A 571 3.95 -36.33 15.31
CA VAL A 571 2.72 -35.97 16.03
C VAL A 571 2.21 -37.20 16.77
N GLY A 572 1.95 -37.07 18.08
CA GLY A 572 1.34 -38.08 18.92
C GLY A 572 0.05 -37.56 19.53
N GLU A 573 -0.65 -38.40 20.29
CA GLU A 573 -1.84 -37.97 21.01
C GLU A 573 -1.47 -37.00 22.12
N GLY A 574 -1.98 -35.74 22.04
CA GLY A 574 -1.68 -34.66 22.98
C GLY A 574 -0.21 -34.24 23.06
N THR A 575 0.63 -34.64 22.10
CA THR A 575 2.07 -34.41 22.14
C THR A 575 2.62 -34.10 20.74
N VAL A 576 3.42 -33.03 20.65
CA VAL A 576 4.14 -32.62 19.44
C VAL A 576 5.63 -32.77 19.67
N TYR A 577 6.30 -33.54 18.79
CA TYR A 577 7.75 -33.76 18.83
C TYR A 577 8.43 -32.95 17.73
N ALA A 578 9.53 -32.30 18.08
CA ALA A 578 10.31 -31.48 17.16
C ALA A 578 11.80 -31.59 17.47
N GLU A 579 12.62 -31.05 16.60
CA GLU A 579 14.06 -30.83 16.80
C GLU A 579 14.34 -29.32 16.73
N GLU A 580 14.84 -28.75 17.84
CA GLU A 580 15.26 -27.33 17.93
C GLU A 580 16.78 -27.27 17.90
N TYR A 581 17.35 -26.59 16.89
CA TYR A 581 18.79 -26.59 16.61
C TYR A 581 19.42 -27.99 16.51
N GLY A 582 18.64 -29.00 16.06
CA GLY A 582 19.06 -30.40 15.97
C GLY A 582 18.86 -31.23 17.25
N GLU A 583 18.50 -30.61 18.36
CA GLU A 583 18.24 -31.29 19.62
C GLU A 583 16.74 -31.58 19.80
N PRO A 584 16.38 -32.78 20.32
CA PRO A 584 14.98 -33.14 20.52
C PRO A 584 14.26 -32.24 21.52
N ILE A 585 13.10 -31.71 21.14
CA ILE A 585 12.19 -30.97 22.01
C ILE A 585 10.79 -31.58 21.93
N THR A 586 10.05 -31.52 23.04
CA THR A 586 8.70 -32.10 23.11
C THR A 586 7.71 -31.13 23.78
N PHE A 587 6.61 -30.89 23.09
CA PHE A 587 5.48 -30.09 23.60
C PHE A 587 4.37 -31.06 24.05
N LYS A 588 4.08 -31.09 25.36
CA LYS A 588 3.12 -32.00 25.98
C LYS A 588 1.81 -31.33 26.36
N HIS A 589 0.76 -32.11 26.49
CA HIS A 589 -0.58 -31.66 26.85
C HIS A 589 -1.14 -30.63 25.85
N ILE A 590 -0.88 -30.85 24.58
CA ILE A 590 -1.38 -30.04 23.48
C ILE A 590 -2.78 -30.53 23.11
N ASP A 591 -3.72 -29.62 22.92
CA ASP A 591 -5.08 -29.93 22.57
C ASP A 591 -5.26 -30.02 21.03
N MET A 592 -4.43 -29.29 20.26
CA MET A 592 -4.51 -29.23 18.81
C MET A 592 -3.17 -28.83 18.19
N LEU A 593 -2.80 -29.47 17.08
CA LEU A 593 -1.75 -29.00 16.16
C LEU A 593 -2.39 -28.31 14.95
N VAL A 594 -1.96 -27.11 14.63
CA VAL A 594 -2.34 -26.42 13.39
C VAL A 594 -1.24 -26.61 12.35
N ASN A 595 -1.59 -27.25 11.24
CA ASN A 595 -0.72 -27.38 10.08
C ASN A 595 -0.81 -26.10 9.21
N ALA A 596 0.26 -25.30 9.23
CA ALA A 596 0.46 -24.10 8.42
C ALA A 596 1.73 -24.20 7.54
N MET A 597 2.15 -25.43 7.18
CA MET A 597 3.41 -25.72 6.48
C MET A 597 3.31 -25.60 4.95
N GLY A 598 2.33 -24.85 4.45
CA GLY A 598 2.20 -24.53 3.03
C GLY A 598 1.02 -25.16 2.32
N VAL A 599 0.94 -24.85 1.04
CA VAL A 599 -0.14 -25.23 0.12
C VAL A 599 0.49 -25.82 -1.14
N ARG A 600 -0.15 -26.80 -1.75
CA ARG A 600 0.19 -27.34 -3.08
C ARG A 600 -0.91 -27.04 -4.08
N SER A 601 -0.53 -26.86 -5.34
CA SER A 601 -1.47 -26.65 -6.45
C SER A 601 -2.47 -27.79 -6.54
N TYR A 602 -3.72 -27.44 -6.91
CA TYR A 602 -4.81 -28.41 -7.11
C TYR A 602 -5.51 -28.09 -8.42
N ASN A 603 -5.34 -28.95 -9.43
CA ASN A 603 -5.90 -28.75 -10.74
C ASN A 603 -6.23 -30.07 -11.46
N PRO A 604 -7.17 -30.86 -10.92
CA PRO A 604 -7.53 -32.16 -11.52
C PRO A 604 -8.29 -32.03 -12.84
N LEU A 605 -8.93 -30.88 -13.10
CA LEU A 605 -9.77 -30.68 -14.28
C LEU A 605 -8.93 -30.48 -15.56
N GLN A 606 -7.68 -30.03 -15.48
CA GLN A 606 -6.84 -29.77 -16.64
C GLN A 606 -6.66 -31.02 -17.52
N GLU A 607 -6.34 -32.16 -16.92
CA GLU A 607 -6.18 -33.42 -17.64
C GLU A 607 -7.51 -33.90 -18.21
N GLN A 608 -8.61 -33.73 -17.47
CA GLN A 608 -9.95 -34.12 -17.90
C GLN A 608 -10.43 -33.33 -19.11
N LEU A 609 -10.02 -32.09 -19.29
CA LEU A 609 -10.38 -31.25 -20.45
C LEU A 609 -9.47 -31.43 -21.65
N ALA A 610 -8.44 -32.28 -21.55
CA ALA A 610 -7.56 -32.55 -22.69
C ALA A 610 -8.34 -33.14 -23.88
N GLY A 611 -8.07 -32.60 -25.07
CA GLY A 611 -8.71 -33.00 -26.32
C GLY A 611 -10.08 -32.38 -26.61
N LEU A 612 -10.59 -31.48 -25.76
CA LEU A 612 -11.75 -30.66 -26.07
C LEU A 612 -11.38 -29.47 -26.97
N ASP A 613 -12.30 -29.07 -27.84
CA ASP A 613 -12.13 -27.91 -28.72
C ASP A 613 -12.47 -26.62 -27.98
N CYS A 614 -11.61 -26.25 -26.98
CA CYS A 614 -11.68 -25.00 -26.27
C CYS A 614 -10.29 -24.61 -25.76
N LYS A 615 -10.03 -23.29 -25.66
CA LYS A 615 -8.78 -22.75 -25.06
C LYS A 615 -8.80 -22.99 -23.56
N VAL A 616 -7.84 -23.72 -23.00
CA VAL A 616 -7.70 -23.93 -21.54
C VAL A 616 -6.51 -23.14 -21.01
N VAL A 617 -6.75 -22.31 -19.97
CA VAL A 617 -5.72 -21.50 -19.30
C VAL A 617 -5.76 -21.80 -17.80
N VAL A 618 -4.61 -22.03 -17.17
CA VAL A 618 -4.50 -22.29 -15.72
C VAL A 618 -3.90 -21.07 -15.04
N VAL A 619 -4.52 -20.61 -13.94
CA VAL A 619 -4.11 -19.40 -13.22
C VAL A 619 -4.12 -19.57 -11.70
N GLY A 620 -3.37 -18.70 -11.02
CA GLY A 620 -3.32 -18.65 -9.58
C GLY A 620 -2.66 -19.88 -8.96
N ASP A 621 -3.07 -20.26 -7.75
CA ASP A 621 -2.51 -21.41 -7.04
C ASP A 621 -2.77 -22.75 -7.75
N ALA A 622 -3.69 -22.80 -8.70
CA ALA A 622 -3.88 -23.97 -9.56
C ALA A 622 -2.69 -24.20 -10.50
N SER A 623 -2.01 -23.13 -10.93
CA SER A 623 -0.79 -23.17 -11.74
C SER A 623 0.45 -23.35 -10.83
N SER A 624 0.66 -22.43 -9.90
CA SER A 624 1.72 -22.50 -8.89
C SER A 624 1.36 -21.61 -7.70
N THR A 625 1.71 -22.06 -6.50
CA THR A 625 1.37 -21.32 -5.26
C THR A 625 2.10 -19.99 -5.17
N LYS A 626 1.37 -18.89 -4.94
CA LYS A 626 1.85 -17.51 -4.90
C LYS A 626 1.07 -16.72 -3.84
N ASN A 627 1.49 -15.47 -3.59
CA ASN A 627 0.68 -14.55 -2.79
C ASN A 627 -0.55 -14.06 -3.56
N GLY A 628 -1.54 -13.52 -2.84
CA GLY A 628 -2.81 -13.06 -3.42
C GLY A 628 -2.64 -11.99 -4.50
N TYR A 629 -1.67 -11.06 -4.36
CA TYR A 629 -1.38 -10.04 -5.36
C TYR A 629 -0.97 -10.65 -6.72
N LYS A 630 -0.03 -11.61 -6.71
CA LYS A 630 0.43 -12.28 -7.93
C LYS A 630 -0.67 -13.12 -8.57
N ASN A 631 -1.48 -13.82 -7.77
CA ASN A 631 -2.60 -14.62 -8.23
C ASN A 631 -3.67 -13.76 -8.92
N ILE A 632 -4.01 -12.61 -8.35
CA ILE A 632 -4.97 -11.64 -8.92
C ILE A 632 -4.44 -11.10 -10.24
N ARG A 633 -3.17 -10.71 -10.29
CA ARG A 633 -2.55 -10.19 -11.52
C ARG A 633 -2.53 -11.23 -12.65
N GLU A 634 -2.16 -12.47 -12.35
CA GLU A 634 -2.16 -13.57 -13.30
C GLU A 634 -3.57 -13.85 -13.83
N GLY A 635 -4.56 -13.91 -12.93
CA GLY A 635 -5.96 -14.11 -13.30
C GLY A 635 -6.47 -13.00 -14.22
N PHE A 636 -6.30 -11.73 -13.83
CA PHE A 636 -6.75 -10.60 -14.63
C PHE A 636 -6.11 -10.59 -16.03
N ASN A 637 -4.79 -10.77 -16.11
CA ASN A 637 -4.08 -10.82 -17.38
C ASN A 637 -4.60 -11.94 -18.29
N ALA A 638 -4.87 -13.13 -17.71
CA ALA A 638 -5.41 -14.25 -18.48
C ALA A 638 -6.82 -13.98 -19.00
N GLY A 639 -7.68 -13.34 -18.21
CA GLY A 639 -9.02 -12.96 -18.62
C GLY A 639 -9.03 -11.86 -19.69
N ASN A 640 -8.22 -10.82 -19.53
CA ASN A 640 -8.11 -9.72 -20.48
C ASN A 640 -7.53 -10.17 -21.85
N ALA A 641 -6.75 -11.27 -21.88
CA ALA A 641 -6.11 -11.83 -23.07
C ALA A 641 -6.95 -12.91 -23.80
N ILE A 642 -8.21 -13.15 -23.40
CA ILE A 642 -9.09 -14.11 -24.07
C ILE A 642 -9.52 -13.60 -25.45
#